data_c3a61adae07cf7854fd6ecb1d6999bdd
#
_entry.id   c3a61adae07cf7854fd6ecb1d6999bdd
#
_cell.length_a   1.000
_cell.length_b   1.000
_cell.length_c   1.000
_cell.angle_alpha   90.00
_cell.angle_beta   90.00
_cell.angle_gamma   90.00
#
_symmetry.space_group_name_H-M   'P 1'
#
loop_
_entity.id
_entity.type
_entity.pdbx_description
1 polymer ?
#
loop_
_entity_poly.entity_id
_entity_poly.type
_entity_poly.pdbx_seq_one_letter_code
_entity_poly.pdbx_strand_id
1 'polypeptide(L)'
;MSNALLSSKIVVTEEAPRIRSFSALPTAVLGTVGLAERGPIGKAVLSTSFEEWSSTFGGYTAETKDTTAAVEGFFSEGGQFLWFVRTVHYTDINDPNSANALTATGSMSTPTAVAAGATVTGNLTGPYALADGDTLIVSVSGGGDITSTFNVGAATTTSTNPETYVLVDGQTLTISIDGEADQTVTFNTADFVNIGLATAAEVAAVINADTTDVLADGSSGSVVITNSRGLGTGFSINPTGGTAAATLGFAAGAVTGTGDAADGAAVTPGELVTLFTADIAGVTTTSPASNVQLATTATGSAQTLEIKATSTLDTKLGLSNLLATGTDTASATPTLRADGKYAGAYGNDVTVRIATASSESAAEFNLLVLEGGVVREQFPNLSMDDTLANYAETIINAEPKNGGSEYISVTDLDAGLGTATLDRPADGDTSLAGGDDGLTNLADTDFIGSAIGENGLRALDKDDTTPTTLLNCPGRATSAVQNAMLTYAEVTRNGTMFALLDPPAGLTAQEMVTYTVTTALLKESSEFGAIYFPRVQILNPNTTLFGTADNITVAPTGHIAGRMARTDSSAPGGIYQPPAGVTNGRFATVVGFELLAGEERPETADSNKRDLLYPQRINPLSEVTGARIIDGVRTLKSDGNFPTIAERRGVIFIEVTTKNNIEFARFQNNDATLRAQVSRSIEKFLLDQMNVSAFRTKNPKTAYFVDFSEGLNPPSVVFAGQLIGRIGLATQKPAEFIILKFTQDTRALEQELA
;
A
#
# COMPACT_ATOMS: atom_id res chain seq x y z
N MET A 1 42.72 -28.53 40.50
CA MET A 1 43.94 -29.16 41.14
C MET A 1 43.77 -28.99 42.64
N SER A 2 43.63 -30.07 43.42
CA SER A 2 43.53 -29.99 44.84
C SER A 2 44.90 -29.61 45.42
N ASN A 3 45.03 -28.41 45.97
CA ASN A 3 46.18 -28.05 46.75
C ASN A 3 46.21 -28.89 48.05
N ALA A 4 46.98 -29.96 48.05
CA ALA A 4 47.18 -30.76 49.23
C ALA A 4 47.81 -29.91 50.34
N LEU A 5 47.19 -29.87 51.51
CA LEU A 5 47.69 -29.17 52.69
C LEU A 5 48.74 -30.09 53.34
N LEU A 6 50.00 -29.94 52.89
CA LEU A 6 51.15 -30.75 53.34
C LEU A 6 51.90 -30.15 54.52
N SER A 7 51.61 -28.92 54.96
CA SER A 7 52.19 -28.24 56.12
C SER A 7 51.22 -27.16 56.65
N SER A 8 51.42 -26.70 57.89
CA SER A 8 50.57 -25.60 58.43
C SER A 8 50.82 -24.30 57.65
N LYS A 9 49.79 -23.79 56.98
CA LYS A 9 49.84 -22.55 56.21
C LYS A 9 48.45 -21.92 56.16
N ILE A 10 48.44 -20.62 55.98
CA ILE A 10 47.19 -19.87 55.68
C ILE A 10 46.96 -20.00 54.17
N VAL A 11 45.79 -20.52 53.77
CA VAL A 11 45.35 -20.58 52.39
C VAL A 11 44.22 -19.57 52.20
N VAL A 12 44.41 -18.66 51.29
CA VAL A 12 43.35 -17.71 50.88
C VAL A 12 42.76 -18.24 49.58
N THR A 13 41.47 -18.54 49.59
CA THR A 13 40.75 -18.93 48.40
C THR A 13 39.67 -17.87 48.13
N GLU A 14 39.59 -17.36 46.90
CA GLU A 14 38.46 -16.57 46.46
C GLU A 14 37.33 -17.51 46.14
N GLU A 15 36.19 -17.36 46.80
CA GLU A 15 34.94 -17.97 46.44
C GLU A 15 34.08 -16.99 45.66
N ALA A 16 33.41 -17.45 44.60
CA ALA A 16 32.44 -16.60 43.91
C ALA A 16 31.35 -16.14 44.86
N PRO A 17 30.93 -14.89 44.83
CA PRO A 17 29.91 -14.36 45.72
C PRO A 17 28.62 -15.16 45.56
N ARG A 18 28.07 -15.65 46.67
CA ARG A 18 26.79 -16.36 46.75
C ARG A 18 25.56 -15.43 46.66
N ILE A 19 25.80 -14.12 46.46
CA ILE A 19 24.76 -13.10 46.33
C ILE A 19 24.51 -12.87 44.87
N ARG A 20 23.27 -13.09 44.41
CA ARG A 20 22.85 -12.71 43.07
C ARG A 20 22.59 -11.22 43.01
N SER A 21 23.22 -10.51 42.07
CA SER A 21 22.90 -9.13 41.77
C SER A 21 21.54 -9.07 41.05
N PHE A 22 20.70 -8.13 41.46
CA PHE A 22 19.44 -7.88 40.79
C PHE A 22 19.69 -7.12 39.48
N SER A 23 19.02 -7.55 38.42
CA SER A 23 18.96 -6.79 37.17
C SER A 23 17.85 -5.74 37.32
N ALA A 24 18.18 -4.49 37.10
CA ALA A 24 17.21 -3.41 37.10
C ALA A 24 16.29 -3.53 35.87
N LEU A 25 14.99 -3.35 36.09
CA LEU A 25 13.99 -3.29 35.05
C LEU A 25 13.84 -1.85 34.52
N PRO A 26 13.32 -1.66 33.31
CA PRO A 26 12.93 -0.33 32.83
C PRO A 26 11.92 0.32 33.78
N THR A 27 12.11 1.60 34.11
CA THR A 27 11.32 2.30 35.13
C THR A 27 10.04 2.93 34.58
N ALA A 28 10.02 3.24 33.28
CA ALA A 28 8.92 3.95 32.63
C ALA A 28 8.54 3.26 31.31
N VAL A 29 7.94 2.08 31.40
CA VAL A 29 7.31 1.40 30.29
C VAL A 29 5.84 1.80 30.26
N LEU A 30 5.40 2.48 29.22
CA LEU A 30 4.04 2.98 29.12
C LEU A 30 3.14 1.95 28.43
N GLY A 31 2.02 1.60 29.03
CA GLY A 31 0.90 0.89 28.43
C GLY A 31 -0.17 1.89 28.02
N THR A 32 -0.46 1.96 26.73
CA THR A 32 -1.47 2.88 26.16
C THR A 32 -2.58 2.08 25.52
N VAL A 33 -3.83 2.37 25.88
CA VAL A 33 -5.03 1.87 25.21
C VAL A 33 -5.70 3.04 24.51
N GLY A 34 -5.90 2.92 23.20
CA GLY A 34 -6.42 4.05 22.43
C GLY A 34 -6.78 3.72 21.01
N LEU A 35 -7.16 4.75 20.26
CA LEU A 35 -7.54 4.67 18.85
C LEU A 35 -6.31 4.79 17.97
N ALA A 36 -6.31 4.09 16.85
CA ALA A 36 -5.28 4.21 15.82
C ALA A 36 -5.89 4.03 14.45
N GLU A 37 -5.29 4.64 13.45
CA GLU A 37 -5.74 4.60 12.05
C GLU A 37 -5.76 3.18 11.49
N ARG A 38 -4.76 2.38 11.84
CA ARG A 38 -4.58 1.00 11.39
C ARG A 38 -3.87 0.16 12.46
N GLY A 39 -3.46 -1.04 12.12
CA GLY A 39 -2.71 -1.92 13.01
C GLY A 39 -3.55 -3.00 13.69
N PRO A 40 -2.89 -3.92 14.40
CA PRO A 40 -3.56 -5.03 15.07
C PRO A 40 -4.56 -4.55 16.12
N ILE A 41 -5.77 -5.12 16.10
CA ILE A 41 -6.84 -4.80 17.02
C ILE A 41 -6.75 -5.69 18.27
N GLY A 42 -6.93 -5.11 19.46
CA GLY A 42 -7.01 -5.82 20.73
C GLY A 42 -5.72 -6.56 21.13
N LYS A 43 -4.60 -6.26 20.51
CA LYS A 43 -3.30 -6.86 20.82
C LYS A 43 -2.31 -5.80 21.30
N ALA A 44 -1.61 -6.09 22.39
CA ALA A 44 -0.53 -5.24 22.83
C ALA A 44 0.71 -5.41 21.92
N VAL A 45 1.17 -4.33 21.34
CA VAL A 45 2.35 -4.27 20.49
C VAL A 45 3.38 -3.34 21.11
N LEU A 46 4.61 -3.82 21.26
CA LEU A 46 5.72 -3.04 21.78
C LEU A 46 6.31 -2.16 20.67
N SER A 47 6.50 -0.88 20.96
CA SER A 47 7.22 0.06 20.10
C SER A 47 8.31 0.77 20.89
N THR A 48 9.43 1.04 20.26
CA THR A 48 10.61 1.69 20.85
C THR A 48 10.86 3.10 20.30
N SER A 49 10.11 3.50 19.29
CA SER A 49 10.12 4.84 18.70
C SER A 49 8.74 5.21 18.13
N PHE A 50 8.51 6.51 17.92
CA PHE A 50 7.30 6.99 17.25
C PHE A 50 7.24 6.52 15.79
N GLU A 51 8.36 6.43 15.09
CA GLU A 51 8.44 5.95 13.71
C GLU A 51 8.01 4.49 13.61
N GLU A 52 8.48 3.62 14.51
CA GLU A 52 8.07 2.22 14.58
C GLU A 52 6.56 2.09 14.88
N TRP A 53 6.06 2.90 15.83
CA TRP A 53 4.63 2.92 16.14
C TRP A 53 3.80 3.39 14.95
N SER A 54 4.19 4.49 14.28
CA SER A 54 3.44 5.06 13.17
C SER A 54 3.46 4.17 11.92
N SER A 55 4.52 3.42 11.68
CA SER A 55 4.54 2.43 10.58
C SER A 55 3.47 1.35 10.77
N THR A 56 3.25 0.91 12.01
CA THR A 56 2.26 -0.11 12.34
C THR A 56 0.85 0.45 12.48
N PHE A 57 0.69 1.58 13.19
CA PHE A 57 -0.60 2.10 13.65
C PHE A 57 -1.10 3.32 12.87
N GLY A 58 -0.30 3.83 11.95
CA GLY A 58 -0.65 4.98 11.14
C GLY A 58 -0.35 6.33 11.79
N GLY A 59 -1.01 7.36 11.31
CA GLY A 59 -0.76 8.73 11.69
C GLY A 59 -1.91 9.41 12.44
N TYR A 60 -1.96 10.71 12.28
CA TYR A 60 -3.04 11.53 12.82
C TYR A 60 -4.30 11.43 11.96
N THR A 61 -5.43 11.14 12.61
CA THR A 61 -6.78 11.35 12.07
C THR A 61 -7.57 12.24 13.04
N ALA A 62 -8.78 12.63 12.68
CA ALA A 62 -9.64 13.42 13.56
C ALA A 62 -9.91 12.69 14.89
N GLU A 63 -10.12 11.37 14.82
CA GLU A 63 -10.46 10.49 15.94
C GLU A 63 -9.24 10.08 16.76
N THR A 64 -8.09 9.88 16.11
CA THR A 64 -6.85 9.41 16.77
C THR A 64 -6.00 10.54 17.37
N LYS A 65 -6.42 11.80 17.20
CA LYS A 65 -5.66 13.00 17.59
C LYS A 65 -5.00 12.89 18.97
N ASP A 66 -5.80 12.56 20.00
CA ASP A 66 -5.31 12.50 21.39
C ASP A 66 -4.34 11.32 21.61
N THR A 67 -4.63 10.17 20.99
CA THR A 67 -3.78 8.97 21.11
C THR A 67 -2.45 9.16 20.40
N THR A 68 -2.49 9.61 19.12
CA THR A 68 -1.27 9.83 18.33
C THR A 68 -0.38 10.89 18.97
N ALA A 69 -0.97 12.00 19.43
CA ALA A 69 -0.23 13.04 20.15
C ALA A 69 0.35 12.55 21.48
N ALA A 70 -0.35 11.66 22.19
CA ALA A 70 0.17 11.09 23.44
C ALA A 70 1.37 10.16 23.19
N VAL A 71 1.32 9.35 22.13
CA VAL A 71 2.43 8.46 21.75
C VAL A 71 3.65 9.28 21.27
N GLU A 72 3.43 10.23 20.37
CA GLU A 72 4.48 11.13 19.90
C GLU A 72 5.10 11.92 21.05
N GLY A 73 4.25 12.48 21.93
CA GLY A 73 4.67 13.21 23.12
C GLY A 73 5.46 12.33 24.09
N PHE A 74 5.10 11.06 24.26
CA PHE A 74 5.84 10.12 25.10
C PHE A 74 7.28 9.97 24.61
N PHE A 75 7.49 9.65 23.35
CA PHE A 75 8.82 9.47 22.79
C PHE A 75 9.62 10.78 22.74
N SER A 76 8.98 11.87 22.32
CA SER A 76 9.63 13.19 22.21
C SER A 76 10.06 13.77 23.56
N GLU A 77 9.32 13.48 24.64
CA GLU A 77 9.67 13.89 26.00
C GLU A 77 10.68 12.96 26.67
N GLY A 78 11.02 11.80 26.05
CA GLY A 78 12.11 10.92 26.50
C GLY A 78 11.70 9.52 26.89
N GLY A 79 10.50 9.07 26.52
CA GLY A 79 10.06 7.68 26.63
C GLY A 79 10.84 6.75 25.72
N GLN A 80 10.94 5.47 26.08
CA GLN A 80 11.72 4.48 25.34
C GLN A 80 10.95 3.21 24.99
N PHE A 81 9.99 2.80 25.80
CA PHE A 81 9.23 1.57 25.63
C PHE A 81 7.74 1.85 25.83
N LEU A 82 6.97 1.51 24.80
CA LEU A 82 5.52 1.70 24.80
C LEU A 82 4.83 0.45 24.30
N TRP A 83 3.94 -0.12 25.12
CA TRP A 83 2.97 -1.11 24.72
C TRP A 83 1.69 -0.41 24.29
N PHE A 84 1.29 -0.60 23.04
CA PHE A 84 0.09 0.01 22.49
C PHE A 84 -0.97 -1.04 22.20
N VAL A 85 -2.22 -0.73 22.57
CA VAL A 85 -3.40 -1.55 22.26
C VAL A 85 -4.37 -0.71 21.47
N ARG A 86 -4.58 -1.07 20.21
CA ARG A 86 -5.62 -0.47 19.36
C ARG A 86 -6.98 -0.99 19.80
N THR A 87 -7.89 -0.07 20.12
CA THR A 87 -9.28 -0.36 20.50
C THR A 87 -10.24 0.03 19.39
N VAL A 88 -11.27 -0.80 19.17
CA VAL A 88 -12.41 -0.57 18.28
C VAL A 88 -13.67 -0.99 19.03
N HIS A 89 -14.86 -0.75 18.46
CA HIS A 89 -16.08 -1.29 19.03
C HIS A 89 -16.18 -2.81 18.82
N TYR A 90 -16.60 -3.55 19.87
CA TYR A 90 -16.90 -4.97 19.84
C TYR A 90 -18.40 -5.20 20.06
N THR A 91 -19.04 -6.01 19.22
CA THR A 91 -20.43 -6.42 19.44
C THR A 91 -20.60 -7.35 20.65
N ASP A 92 -19.57 -8.15 20.93
CA ASP A 92 -19.40 -8.91 22.18
C ASP A 92 -17.97 -8.73 22.69
N ILE A 93 -17.81 -8.01 23.78
CA ILE A 93 -16.51 -7.72 24.38
C ILE A 93 -15.73 -8.97 24.80
N ASN A 94 -16.39 -10.11 24.97
CA ASN A 94 -15.77 -11.38 25.34
C ASN A 94 -15.33 -12.20 24.11
N ASP A 95 -15.73 -11.81 22.89
CA ASP A 95 -15.29 -12.44 21.65
C ASP A 95 -14.29 -11.51 20.93
N PRO A 96 -13.00 -11.86 20.85
CA PRO A 96 -12.01 -11.05 20.17
C PRO A 96 -12.26 -10.91 18.65
N ASN A 97 -13.07 -11.81 18.07
CA ASN A 97 -13.40 -11.78 16.64
C ASN A 97 -14.64 -10.93 16.32
N SER A 98 -15.31 -10.39 17.34
CA SER A 98 -16.51 -9.56 17.17
C SER A 98 -16.20 -8.06 16.96
N ALA A 99 -14.96 -7.72 16.67
CA ALA A 99 -14.56 -6.36 16.33
C ALA A 99 -15.29 -5.86 15.07
N ASN A 100 -15.90 -4.68 15.16
CA ASN A 100 -16.68 -4.11 14.06
C ASN A 100 -15.84 -3.47 12.95
N ALA A 101 -14.53 -3.35 13.13
CA ALA A 101 -13.65 -2.84 12.10
C ALA A 101 -13.58 -3.81 10.91
N LEU A 102 -13.67 -3.26 9.69
CA LEU A 102 -13.66 -4.02 8.45
C LEU A 102 -12.41 -3.71 7.63
N THR A 103 -11.93 -4.75 6.94
CA THR A 103 -10.82 -4.62 6.02
C THR A 103 -11.33 -4.17 4.65
N ALA A 104 -10.70 -3.17 4.05
CA ALA A 104 -10.95 -2.80 2.65
C ALA A 104 -10.44 -3.90 1.72
N THR A 105 -11.20 -4.22 0.68
CA THR A 105 -10.88 -5.29 -0.26
C THR A 105 -10.97 -4.82 -1.71
N GLY A 106 -10.18 -5.42 -2.60
CA GLY A 106 -10.25 -5.20 -4.04
C GLY A 106 -9.80 -6.44 -4.80
N SER A 107 -10.51 -6.79 -5.88
CA SER A 107 -10.18 -7.95 -6.68
C SER A 107 -9.69 -7.53 -8.06
N MET A 108 -8.56 -8.09 -8.47
CA MET A 108 -7.95 -7.95 -9.78
C MET A 108 -8.27 -9.18 -10.60
N SER A 109 -8.60 -8.98 -11.87
CA SER A 109 -9.06 -10.04 -12.76
C SER A 109 -8.11 -10.22 -13.93
N THR A 110 -8.20 -11.36 -14.60
CA THR A 110 -7.55 -11.61 -15.90
C THR A 110 -7.93 -10.54 -16.92
N PRO A 111 -7.09 -10.30 -17.95
CA PRO A 111 -7.46 -9.45 -19.06
C PRO A 111 -8.76 -9.93 -19.74
N THR A 112 -9.64 -9.01 -20.10
CA THR A 112 -10.82 -9.33 -20.92
C THR A 112 -10.33 -9.59 -22.34
N ALA A 113 -10.51 -10.81 -22.85
CA ALA A 113 -10.28 -11.06 -24.26
C ALA A 113 -11.45 -10.48 -25.08
N VAL A 114 -11.14 -9.62 -26.04
CA VAL A 114 -12.14 -9.11 -27.00
C VAL A 114 -12.37 -10.18 -28.05
N ALA A 115 -13.65 -10.48 -28.37
CA ALA A 115 -13.98 -11.40 -29.46
C ALA A 115 -13.35 -10.90 -30.76
N ALA A 116 -12.66 -11.78 -31.45
CA ALA A 116 -12.06 -11.49 -32.75
C ALA A 116 -12.64 -12.39 -33.82
N GLY A 117 -12.72 -11.89 -35.05
CA GLY A 117 -13.08 -12.67 -36.23
C GLY A 117 -11.97 -13.61 -36.64
N ALA A 118 -12.33 -14.67 -37.38
CA ALA A 118 -11.36 -15.54 -38.02
C ALA A 118 -10.58 -14.73 -39.07
N THR A 119 -9.25 -14.76 -38.99
CA THR A 119 -8.39 -13.90 -39.83
C THR A 119 -7.33 -14.74 -40.58
N VAL A 120 -7.18 -14.48 -41.88
CA VAL A 120 -6.11 -15.02 -42.72
C VAL A 120 -5.36 -13.86 -43.34
N THR A 121 -4.04 -13.82 -43.14
CA THR A 121 -3.17 -12.78 -43.71
C THR A 121 -2.17 -13.41 -44.66
N GLY A 122 -2.06 -12.84 -45.87
CA GLY A 122 -1.03 -13.23 -46.82
C GLY A 122 0.39 -12.89 -46.31
N ASN A 123 1.33 -13.73 -46.61
CA ASN A 123 2.73 -13.55 -46.25
C ASN A 123 3.58 -12.93 -47.37
N LEU A 124 3.01 -12.65 -48.53
CA LEU A 124 3.63 -11.96 -49.65
C LEU A 124 3.14 -10.52 -49.72
N THR A 125 4.05 -9.62 -50.01
CA THR A 125 3.76 -8.17 -50.14
C THR A 125 3.55 -7.82 -51.63
N GLY A 126 2.53 -6.99 -51.91
CA GLY A 126 2.29 -6.48 -53.27
C GLY A 126 3.35 -5.46 -53.72
N PRO A 127 3.37 -5.13 -55.03
CA PRO A 127 2.39 -5.48 -56.05
C PRO A 127 2.50 -6.94 -56.54
N TYR A 128 1.37 -7.53 -56.94
CA TYR A 128 1.25 -8.93 -57.34
C TYR A 128 1.11 -9.06 -58.83
N ALA A 129 1.75 -10.07 -59.44
CA ALA A 129 1.56 -10.42 -60.86
C ALA A 129 0.42 -11.46 -60.97
N LEU A 130 -0.73 -11.00 -61.44
CA LEU A 130 -1.93 -11.81 -61.58
C LEU A 130 -2.35 -11.98 -63.04
N ALA A 131 -3.05 -13.04 -63.34
CA ALA A 131 -3.57 -13.33 -64.69
C ALA A 131 -5.09 -13.21 -64.69
N ASP A 132 -5.64 -12.92 -65.89
CA ASP A 132 -7.06 -12.96 -66.14
C ASP A 132 -7.63 -14.34 -65.79
N GLY A 133 -8.73 -14.36 -65.03
CA GLY A 133 -9.35 -15.58 -64.55
C GLY A 133 -8.74 -16.18 -63.27
N ASP A 134 -7.77 -15.57 -62.64
CA ASP A 134 -7.28 -16.01 -61.34
C ASP A 134 -8.40 -15.92 -60.29
N THR A 135 -8.55 -16.96 -59.43
CA THR A 135 -9.67 -17.09 -58.49
C THR A 135 -9.20 -17.15 -57.06
N LEU A 136 -9.96 -16.50 -56.15
CA LEU A 136 -9.92 -16.74 -54.72
C LEU A 136 -11.21 -17.41 -54.28
N ILE A 137 -11.13 -18.61 -53.71
CA ILE A 137 -12.27 -19.39 -53.22
C ILE A 137 -12.18 -19.48 -51.72
N VAL A 138 -13.21 -18.99 -51.03
CA VAL A 138 -13.26 -18.96 -49.59
C VAL A 138 -14.53 -19.57 -49.04
N SER A 139 -14.45 -20.19 -47.86
CA SER A 139 -15.63 -20.59 -47.08
C SER A 139 -15.67 -19.78 -45.79
N VAL A 140 -16.78 -19.13 -45.51
CA VAL A 140 -16.97 -18.26 -44.35
C VAL A 140 -17.94 -18.93 -43.38
N SER A 141 -17.50 -19.17 -42.14
CA SER A 141 -18.31 -19.76 -41.05
C SER A 141 -19.03 -21.04 -41.42
N GLY A 142 -18.37 -21.92 -42.20
CA GLY A 142 -18.89 -23.20 -42.64
C GLY A 142 -19.99 -23.09 -43.71
N GLY A 143 -20.16 -21.93 -44.32
CA GLY A 143 -21.05 -21.71 -45.48
C GLY A 143 -20.53 -22.34 -46.76
N GLY A 144 -21.31 -22.17 -47.86
CA GLY A 144 -20.84 -22.58 -49.19
C GLY A 144 -19.66 -21.78 -49.69
N ASP A 145 -18.90 -22.35 -50.62
CA ASP A 145 -17.76 -21.70 -51.23
C ASP A 145 -18.15 -20.41 -51.99
N ILE A 146 -17.50 -19.32 -51.74
CA ILE A 146 -17.63 -18.04 -52.42
C ILE A 146 -16.39 -17.85 -53.29
N THR A 147 -16.60 -17.56 -54.57
CA THR A 147 -15.51 -17.37 -55.52
C THR A 147 -15.45 -15.93 -55.96
N SER A 148 -14.30 -15.28 -55.77
CA SER A 148 -13.95 -14.02 -56.39
C SER A 148 -13.02 -14.30 -57.57
N THR A 149 -13.27 -13.69 -58.72
CA THR A 149 -12.48 -13.89 -59.92
C THR A 149 -11.85 -12.58 -60.35
N PHE A 150 -10.54 -12.57 -60.47
CA PHE A 150 -9.78 -11.44 -60.94
C PHE A 150 -9.87 -11.40 -62.49
N ASN A 151 -10.30 -10.27 -63.03
CA ASN A 151 -10.46 -10.07 -64.46
C ASN A 151 -9.61 -8.89 -64.95
N VAL A 152 -8.89 -9.06 -66.03
CA VAL A 152 -8.17 -8.00 -66.71
C VAL A 152 -8.14 -8.25 -68.20
N GLY A 153 -8.43 -7.24 -68.99
CA GLY A 153 -8.49 -7.34 -70.45
C GLY A 153 -7.63 -6.29 -71.11
N ALA A 154 -7.07 -6.61 -72.25
CA ALA A 154 -6.27 -5.67 -73.06
C ALA A 154 -7.15 -4.55 -73.61
N ALA A 155 -6.56 -3.38 -73.84
CA ALA A 155 -7.15 -2.31 -74.60
C ALA A 155 -7.19 -2.72 -76.07
N THR A 156 -8.41 -2.93 -76.60
CA THR A 156 -8.60 -3.46 -77.97
C THR A 156 -9.64 -2.64 -78.70
N THR A 157 -9.37 -2.31 -79.92
CA THR A 157 -10.37 -1.70 -80.82
C THR A 157 -10.38 -2.41 -82.21
N THR A 158 -11.56 -2.48 -82.81
CA THR A 158 -11.79 -3.22 -84.06
C THR A 158 -12.24 -2.27 -85.11
N SER A 159 -11.75 -2.47 -86.34
CA SER A 159 -12.23 -1.78 -87.53
C SER A 159 -13.71 -2.06 -87.80
N THR A 160 -14.47 -1.01 -88.04
CA THR A 160 -15.91 -1.17 -88.32
C THR A 160 -16.20 -1.51 -89.76
N ASN A 161 -15.29 -1.30 -90.68
CA ASN A 161 -15.41 -1.64 -92.08
C ASN A 161 -14.85 -3.06 -92.28
N PRO A 162 -15.60 -3.93 -93.03
CA PRO A 162 -15.10 -5.27 -93.40
C PRO A 162 -14.09 -5.17 -94.55
N GLU A 163 -13.19 -6.20 -94.65
CA GLU A 163 -12.37 -6.35 -95.85
C GLU A 163 -13.29 -6.55 -97.11
N THR A 164 -12.90 -6.15 -98.30
CA THR A 164 -11.58 -5.64 -98.67
C THR A 164 -11.57 -4.13 -98.63
N TYR A 165 -10.45 -3.59 -98.14
CA TYR A 165 -10.22 -2.15 -97.97
C TYR A 165 -9.66 -1.56 -99.27
N VAL A 166 -10.18 -0.40 -99.71
CA VAL A 166 -9.69 0.34 -100.83
C VAL A 166 -8.66 1.36 -100.35
N LEU A 167 -7.45 0.91 -100.23
CA LEU A 167 -6.33 1.77 -99.85
C LEU A 167 -5.59 2.35 -101.03
N VAL A 168 -4.89 3.43 -100.83
CA VAL A 168 -4.09 4.12 -101.83
C VAL A 168 -2.64 4.28 -101.28
N ASP A 169 -1.63 4.20 -102.23
CA ASP A 169 -0.21 4.30 -101.88
C ASP A 169 0.08 5.55 -101.09
N GLY A 170 0.85 5.38 -99.94
CA GLY A 170 1.21 6.45 -99.01
C GLY A 170 0.10 6.88 -98.07
N GLN A 171 -1.08 6.18 -98.02
CA GLN A 171 -2.04 6.46 -96.94
C GLN A 171 -1.51 6.03 -95.59
N THR A 172 -1.87 6.76 -94.52
CA THR A 172 -1.38 6.56 -93.18
C THR A 172 -2.50 6.25 -92.16
N LEU A 173 -2.17 5.47 -91.12
CA LEU A 173 -2.92 5.31 -89.92
C LEU A 173 -2.01 5.73 -88.73
N THR A 174 -2.47 6.59 -87.85
CA THR A 174 -1.76 6.96 -86.65
C THR A 174 -2.43 6.29 -85.39
N ILE A 175 -1.62 5.71 -84.57
CA ILE A 175 -2.02 4.99 -83.37
C ILE A 175 -1.19 5.49 -82.19
N SER A 176 -1.87 5.91 -81.14
CA SER A 176 -1.25 6.22 -79.84
C SER A 176 -1.56 5.12 -78.84
N ILE A 177 -0.59 4.73 -78.05
CA ILE A 177 -0.67 3.79 -76.93
C ILE A 177 -0.40 4.54 -75.64
N ASP A 178 -1.24 4.34 -74.64
CA ASP A 178 -1.14 4.88 -73.29
C ASP A 178 -0.92 6.41 -73.26
N GLY A 179 -1.43 7.11 -74.27
CA GLY A 179 -1.29 8.56 -74.45
C GLY A 179 0.09 9.00 -74.89
N GLU A 180 0.95 8.12 -75.27
CA GLU A 180 2.27 8.44 -75.86
C GLU A 180 2.15 9.02 -77.28
N ALA A 181 3.27 9.41 -77.86
CA ALA A 181 3.34 9.97 -79.20
C ALA A 181 2.79 8.99 -80.23
N ASP A 182 2.08 9.55 -81.24
CA ASP A 182 1.50 8.77 -82.35
C ASP A 182 2.56 7.95 -83.11
N GLN A 183 2.32 6.70 -83.28
CA GLN A 183 3.02 5.84 -84.23
C GLN A 183 2.31 5.89 -85.56
N THR A 184 3.05 6.13 -86.64
CA THR A 184 2.50 6.28 -87.98
C THR A 184 2.75 5.02 -88.78
N VAL A 185 1.72 4.36 -89.17
CA VAL A 185 1.72 3.26 -90.16
C VAL A 185 1.53 3.83 -91.54
N THR A 186 2.35 3.42 -92.45
CA THR A 186 2.26 3.89 -93.88
C THR A 186 1.99 2.70 -94.77
N PHE A 187 0.86 2.72 -95.52
CA PHE A 187 0.47 1.68 -96.44
C PHE A 187 1.03 1.96 -97.81
N ASN A 188 2.03 1.19 -98.26
CA ASN A 188 2.65 1.34 -99.54
C ASN A 188 2.18 0.20 -100.49
N THR A 189 2.08 0.45 -101.78
CA THR A 189 1.66 -0.55 -102.79
C THR A 189 2.51 -1.83 -102.68
N ALA A 190 3.75 -1.78 -102.23
CA ALA A 190 4.67 -2.92 -102.08
C ALA A 190 4.27 -3.91 -101.01
N ASP A 191 3.43 -3.49 -100.03
CA ASP A 191 3.05 -4.26 -98.84
C ASP A 191 1.84 -5.12 -99.13
N PHE A 192 1.17 -5.01 -100.24
CA PHE A 192 -0.08 -5.64 -100.54
C PHE A 192 0.00 -6.39 -101.90
N VAL A 193 -0.74 -7.49 -102.04
CA VAL A 193 -0.97 -8.15 -103.33
C VAL A 193 -1.76 -7.22 -104.24
N ASN A 194 -2.72 -6.50 -103.71
CA ASN A 194 -3.47 -5.45 -104.36
C ASN A 194 -3.95 -4.42 -103.33
N ILE A 195 -3.34 -3.29 -103.27
CA ILE A 195 -3.63 -2.25 -102.27
C ILE A 195 -5.09 -1.73 -102.36
N GLY A 196 -5.70 -1.75 -103.56
CA GLY A 196 -7.08 -1.36 -103.74
C GLY A 196 -8.12 -2.44 -103.33
N LEU A 197 -7.68 -3.60 -102.97
CA LEU A 197 -8.51 -4.74 -102.45
C LEU A 197 -7.77 -5.38 -101.28
N ALA A 198 -7.19 -4.56 -100.31
CA ALA A 198 -6.41 -5.02 -99.21
C ALA A 198 -7.25 -5.89 -98.24
N THR A 199 -6.73 -7.04 -97.89
CA THR A 199 -7.33 -7.89 -96.89
C THR A 199 -7.04 -7.40 -95.47
N ALA A 200 -7.83 -7.75 -94.48
CA ALA A 200 -7.60 -7.43 -93.08
C ALA A 200 -6.31 -8.03 -92.57
N ALA A 201 -5.90 -9.20 -93.05
CA ALA A 201 -4.65 -9.85 -92.68
C ALA A 201 -3.40 -9.07 -93.22
N GLU A 202 -3.48 -8.53 -94.52
CA GLU A 202 -2.37 -7.69 -95.06
C GLU A 202 -2.27 -6.39 -94.31
N VAL A 203 -3.38 -5.71 -93.98
CA VAL A 203 -3.38 -4.48 -93.18
C VAL A 203 -2.81 -4.73 -91.79
N ALA A 204 -3.23 -5.82 -91.11
CA ALA A 204 -2.69 -6.19 -89.80
C ALA A 204 -1.14 -6.44 -89.86
N ALA A 205 -0.64 -7.09 -90.94
CA ALA A 205 0.75 -7.34 -91.11
C ALA A 205 1.60 -6.03 -91.20
N VAL A 206 1.09 -5.03 -91.95
CA VAL A 206 1.73 -3.71 -92.03
C VAL A 206 1.71 -2.97 -90.73
N ILE A 207 0.57 -3.01 -90.00
CA ILE A 207 0.48 -2.42 -88.64
C ILE A 207 1.54 -3.01 -87.71
N ASN A 208 1.63 -4.34 -87.68
CA ASN A 208 2.59 -5.05 -86.89
C ASN A 208 4.06 -4.79 -87.26
N ALA A 209 4.30 -4.48 -88.50
CA ALA A 209 5.69 -4.12 -88.99
C ALA A 209 6.10 -2.70 -88.60
N ASP A 210 5.14 -1.77 -88.63
CA ASP A 210 5.42 -0.32 -88.51
C ASP A 210 5.20 0.19 -87.03
N THR A 211 4.63 -0.62 -86.18
CA THR A 211 4.34 -0.23 -84.79
C THR A 211 5.06 -1.09 -83.75
N THR A 212 5.28 -0.53 -82.58
CA THR A 212 5.75 -1.23 -81.40
C THR A 212 4.62 -1.27 -80.35
N ASP A 213 4.55 -2.37 -79.62
CA ASP A 213 3.52 -2.58 -78.53
C ASP A 213 2.06 -2.54 -79.02
N VAL A 214 1.81 -2.61 -80.35
CA VAL A 214 0.53 -2.84 -80.99
C VAL A 214 0.53 -4.22 -81.62
N LEU A 215 -0.46 -5.02 -81.26
CA LEU A 215 -0.73 -6.29 -81.91
C LEU A 215 -1.97 -6.16 -82.81
N ALA A 216 -1.77 -6.28 -84.08
CA ALA A 216 -2.86 -6.27 -85.06
C ALA A 216 -3.20 -7.71 -85.54
N ASP A 217 -4.47 -8.06 -85.60
CA ASP A 217 -4.97 -9.30 -86.09
C ASP A 217 -6.08 -9.04 -87.15
N GLY A 218 -5.99 -9.65 -88.32
CA GLY A 218 -6.96 -9.56 -89.41
C GLY A 218 -7.67 -10.87 -89.66
N SER A 219 -7.51 -11.86 -88.84
CA SER A 219 -8.02 -13.21 -89.06
C SER A 219 -9.58 -13.32 -89.09
N SER A 220 -10.30 -12.36 -88.55
CA SER A 220 -11.76 -12.28 -88.48
C SER A 220 -12.39 -11.53 -89.64
N GLY A 221 -11.64 -11.08 -90.65
CA GLY A 221 -12.11 -10.23 -91.73
C GLY A 221 -12.31 -8.75 -91.36
N SER A 222 -11.99 -8.36 -90.17
CA SER A 222 -11.80 -6.99 -89.65
C SER A 222 -10.46 -6.89 -89.03
N VAL A 223 -9.88 -5.68 -89.00
CA VAL A 223 -8.58 -5.45 -88.31
C VAL A 223 -8.87 -5.16 -86.85
N VAL A 224 -8.35 -6.02 -86.00
CA VAL A 224 -8.34 -5.81 -84.52
C VAL A 224 -6.99 -5.33 -84.14
N ILE A 225 -6.89 -4.20 -83.47
CA ILE A 225 -5.61 -3.71 -82.88
C ILE A 225 -5.71 -3.73 -81.35
N THR A 226 -4.67 -4.24 -80.69
CA THR A 226 -4.62 -4.46 -79.27
C THR A 226 -3.34 -3.82 -78.73
N ASN A 227 -3.42 -3.11 -77.59
CA ASN A 227 -2.25 -2.74 -76.82
C ASN A 227 -1.62 -4.00 -76.23
N SER A 228 -0.39 -4.33 -76.58
CA SER A 228 0.29 -5.54 -76.11
C SER A 228 1.22 -5.30 -74.89
N ARG A 229 1.26 -4.08 -74.36
CA ARG A 229 2.07 -3.77 -73.15
C ARG A 229 1.55 -4.45 -71.90
N GLY A 230 0.26 -4.59 -71.77
CA GLY A 230 -0.34 -5.20 -70.58
C GLY A 230 -1.86 -5.35 -70.62
N LEU A 231 -2.41 -5.94 -69.54
CA LEU A 231 -3.81 -6.11 -69.29
C LEU A 231 -4.24 -5.23 -68.14
N GLY A 232 -5.39 -4.54 -68.26
CA GLY A 232 -5.97 -3.75 -67.19
C GLY A 232 -6.34 -2.33 -67.65
N THR A 233 -7.02 -1.61 -66.75
CA THR A 233 -7.60 -0.27 -67.01
C THR A 233 -6.58 0.84 -67.19
N GLY A 234 -5.31 0.60 -66.83
CA GLY A 234 -4.21 1.54 -67.00
C GLY A 234 -3.66 1.58 -68.42
N PHE A 235 -4.01 0.60 -69.26
CA PHE A 235 -3.54 0.54 -70.64
C PHE A 235 -4.62 1.07 -71.61
N SER A 236 -4.19 1.79 -72.65
CA SER A 236 -5.09 2.34 -73.64
C SER A 236 -4.54 2.22 -75.08
N ILE A 237 -5.42 2.12 -76.06
CA ILE A 237 -5.10 2.21 -77.48
C ILE A 237 -6.00 3.23 -78.13
N ASN A 238 -5.46 4.09 -78.99
CA ASN A 238 -6.20 5.13 -79.64
C ASN A 238 -5.76 5.27 -81.11
N PRO A 239 -6.60 4.87 -82.04
CA PRO A 239 -6.38 5.29 -83.42
C PRO A 239 -6.64 6.81 -83.54
N THR A 240 -5.59 7.61 -83.56
CA THR A 240 -5.69 9.07 -83.46
C THR A 240 -6.09 9.72 -84.78
N GLY A 241 -5.88 9.04 -85.93
CA GLY A 241 -6.27 9.54 -87.22
C GLY A 241 -5.45 8.93 -88.39
N GLY A 242 -5.12 9.75 -89.34
CA GLY A 242 -4.44 9.32 -90.61
C GLY A 242 -5.40 9.21 -91.79
N THR A 243 -4.89 9.22 -92.97
CA THR A 243 -5.68 9.24 -94.20
C THR A 243 -6.39 7.89 -94.52
N ALA A 244 -5.89 6.80 -93.91
CA ALA A 244 -6.48 5.46 -94.05
C ALA A 244 -7.55 5.15 -92.91
N ALA A 245 -7.61 5.91 -91.85
CA ALA A 245 -8.44 5.64 -90.69
C ALA A 245 -9.92 5.46 -91.03
N ALA A 246 -10.46 6.35 -91.86
CA ALA A 246 -11.85 6.26 -92.26
C ALA A 246 -12.09 5.08 -93.23
N THR A 247 -11.12 4.73 -94.08
CA THR A 247 -11.21 3.57 -95.01
C THR A 247 -11.24 2.26 -94.21
N LEU A 248 -10.43 2.17 -93.17
CA LEU A 248 -10.42 1.00 -92.29
C LEU A 248 -11.57 0.97 -91.33
N GLY A 249 -12.15 2.14 -91.06
CA GLY A 249 -13.28 2.26 -90.10
C GLY A 249 -12.85 2.31 -88.64
N PHE A 250 -11.68 2.81 -88.39
CA PHE A 250 -11.26 3.13 -86.98
C PHE A 250 -11.85 4.46 -86.62
N ALA A 251 -12.55 4.49 -85.47
CA ALA A 251 -13.01 5.73 -84.87
C ALA A 251 -11.86 6.32 -83.97
N ALA A 252 -11.65 7.65 -84.07
CA ALA A 252 -10.76 8.32 -83.14
C ALA A 252 -11.36 8.31 -81.74
N GLY A 253 -10.56 7.93 -80.78
CA GLY A 253 -10.92 7.86 -79.38
C GLY A 253 -10.14 6.76 -78.65
N ALA A 254 -9.63 7.07 -77.47
CA ALA A 254 -8.93 6.07 -76.67
C ALA A 254 -9.90 5.00 -76.18
N VAL A 255 -9.54 3.75 -76.36
CA VAL A 255 -10.17 2.60 -75.69
C VAL A 255 -9.22 2.10 -74.65
N THR A 256 -9.70 2.03 -73.42
CA THR A 256 -8.93 1.51 -72.26
C THR A 256 -9.18 0.00 -72.14
N GLY A 257 -8.19 -0.68 -71.57
CA GLY A 257 -8.36 -2.05 -71.11
C GLY A 257 -9.46 -2.14 -70.02
N THR A 258 -9.85 -3.32 -69.70
CA THR A 258 -10.93 -3.60 -68.75
C THR A 258 -10.41 -4.38 -67.52
N GLY A 259 -11.17 -4.38 -66.44
CA GLY A 259 -10.96 -5.27 -65.32
C GLY A 259 -10.73 -4.59 -63.97
N ASP A 260 -10.23 -5.37 -63.01
CA ASP A 260 -10.21 -5.09 -61.58
C ASP A 260 -8.93 -4.36 -61.13
N ALA A 261 -7.95 -4.22 -62.05
CA ALA A 261 -6.68 -3.53 -61.74
C ALA A 261 -6.25 -2.65 -62.89
N ALA A 262 -5.40 -1.67 -62.59
CA ALA A 262 -4.75 -0.81 -63.59
C ALA A 262 -3.76 -1.62 -64.43
N ASP A 263 -2.98 -2.49 -63.79
CA ASP A 263 -2.00 -3.38 -64.43
C ASP A 263 -2.04 -4.77 -63.81
N GLY A 264 -2.39 -5.77 -64.58
CA GLY A 264 -2.44 -7.18 -64.14
C GLY A 264 -1.08 -7.75 -63.73
N ALA A 265 0.02 -7.22 -64.26
CA ALA A 265 1.39 -7.61 -63.87
C ALA A 265 1.87 -6.95 -62.59
N ALA A 266 1.18 -5.91 -62.09
CA ALA A 266 1.58 -5.12 -60.94
C ALA A 266 0.37 -4.72 -60.08
N VAL A 267 -0.51 -5.66 -59.74
CA VAL A 267 -1.74 -5.45 -58.98
C VAL A 267 -1.45 -5.04 -57.55
N THR A 268 -1.93 -3.89 -57.14
CA THR A 268 -1.74 -3.38 -55.81
C THR A 268 -2.65 -4.10 -54.78
N PRO A 269 -2.23 -4.22 -53.49
CA PRO A 269 -3.10 -4.75 -52.43
C PRO A 269 -4.44 -4.01 -52.29
N GLY A 270 -4.46 -2.69 -52.57
CA GLY A 270 -5.67 -1.87 -52.51
C GLY A 270 -6.70 -2.24 -53.57
N GLU A 271 -6.29 -2.62 -54.80
CA GLU A 271 -7.18 -3.10 -55.88
C GLU A 271 -7.82 -4.41 -55.47
N LEU A 272 -7.06 -5.35 -54.87
CA LEU A 272 -7.58 -6.62 -54.36
C LEU A 272 -8.51 -6.44 -53.17
N VAL A 273 -8.21 -5.48 -52.27
CA VAL A 273 -9.13 -5.13 -51.18
C VAL A 273 -10.47 -4.68 -51.74
N THR A 274 -10.49 -3.90 -52.80
CA THR A 274 -11.69 -3.42 -53.47
C THR A 274 -12.49 -4.60 -54.07
N LEU A 275 -11.81 -5.45 -54.83
CA LEU A 275 -12.41 -6.64 -55.43
C LEU A 275 -12.99 -7.59 -54.40
N PHE A 276 -12.19 -8.01 -53.42
CA PHE A 276 -12.64 -9.00 -52.43
C PHE A 276 -13.72 -8.47 -51.49
N THR A 277 -13.71 -7.14 -51.18
CA THR A 277 -14.79 -6.51 -50.42
C THR A 277 -16.11 -6.51 -51.17
N ALA A 278 -16.07 -6.42 -52.50
CA ALA A 278 -17.26 -6.48 -53.33
C ALA A 278 -17.79 -7.90 -53.50
N ASP A 279 -16.90 -8.88 -53.66
CA ASP A 279 -17.27 -10.25 -54.07
C ASP A 279 -17.50 -11.19 -52.90
N ILE A 280 -16.79 -10.97 -51.73
CA ILE A 280 -16.81 -11.93 -50.63
C ILE A 280 -17.66 -11.38 -49.48
N ALA A 281 -18.91 -11.80 -49.43
CA ALA A 281 -19.81 -11.41 -48.34
C ALA A 281 -19.39 -12.02 -47.01
N GLY A 282 -19.51 -11.24 -45.92
CA GLY A 282 -19.17 -11.69 -44.55
C GLY A 282 -17.70 -11.62 -44.20
N VAL A 283 -16.88 -11.02 -45.08
CA VAL A 283 -15.45 -10.80 -44.86
C VAL A 283 -15.15 -9.33 -44.99
N THR A 284 -14.32 -8.83 -44.09
CA THR A 284 -13.65 -7.52 -44.20
C THR A 284 -12.25 -7.74 -44.74
N THR A 285 -11.92 -7.07 -45.84
CA THR A 285 -10.60 -7.16 -46.46
C THR A 285 -9.80 -5.90 -46.14
N THR A 286 -8.52 -6.04 -45.76
CA THR A 286 -7.60 -4.95 -45.49
C THR A 286 -6.22 -5.25 -46.08
N SER A 287 -5.33 -4.26 -46.06
CA SER A 287 -3.97 -4.42 -46.60
C SER A 287 -2.88 -3.95 -45.62
N PRO A 288 -2.77 -4.60 -44.44
CA PRO A 288 -1.73 -4.25 -43.48
C PRO A 288 -0.33 -4.52 -44.04
N ALA A 289 0.58 -3.57 -43.89
CA ALA A 289 1.96 -3.69 -44.37
C ALA A 289 2.11 -4.15 -45.83
N SER A 290 1.21 -3.75 -46.69
CA SER A 290 1.14 -4.13 -48.11
C SER A 290 0.83 -5.63 -48.40
N ASN A 291 0.33 -6.37 -47.42
CA ASN A 291 -0.21 -7.73 -47.57
C ASN A 291 -1.72 -7.69 -47.67
N VAL A 292 -2.31 -8.72 -48.24
CA VAL A 292 -3.77 -8.86 -48.24
C VAL A 292 -4.20 -9.64 -46.97
N GLN A 293 -5.15 -9.09 -46.20
CA GLN A 293 -5.74 -9.75 -45.05
C GLN A 293 -7.27 -9.84 -45.19
N LEU A 294 -7.79 -11.01 -44.94
CA LEU A 294 -9.22 -11.27 -44.85
C LEU A 294 -9.58 -11.62 -43.41
N ALA A 295 -10.66 -11.03 -42.90
CA ALA A 295 -11.19 -11.33 -41.56
C ALA A 295 -12.72 -11.47 -41.64
N THR A 296 -13.33 -12.40 -40.92
CA THR A 296 -14.78 -12.46 -40.82
C THR A 296 -15.32 -11.18 -40.18
N THR A 297 -16.43 -10.64 -40.70
CA THR A 297 -17.07 -9.45 -40.14
C THR A 297 -17.74 -9.74 -38.79
N ALA A 298 -18.19 -10.96 -38.57
CA ALA A 298 -18.65 -11.42 -37.28
C ALA A 298 -17.47 -11.96 -36.45
N THR A 299 -17.55 -11.83 -35.12
CA THR A 299 -16.52 -12.25 -34.17
C THR A 299 -16.98 -13.47 -33.37
N GLY A 300 -16.04 -14.18 -32.74
CA GLY A 300 -16.33 -15.33 -31.89
C GLY A 300 -15.79 -16.65 -32.45
N SER A 301 -15.67 -17.66 -31.59
CA SER A 301 -15.12 -18.99 -31.92
C SER A 301 -15.94 -19.76 -32.94
N ALA A 302 -17.20 -19.40 -33.09
CA ALA A 302 -18.08 -19.98 -34.13
C ALA A 302 -17.74 -19.45 -35.54
N GLN A 303 -17.00 -18.37 -35.67
CA GLN A 303 -16.59 -17.80 -36.93
C GLN A 303 -15.34 -18.52 -37.46
N THR A 304 -15.43 -18.96 -38.70
CA THR A 304 -14.33 -19.63 -39.39
C THR A 304 -14.10 -19.02 -40.79
N LEU A 305 -12.87 -19.02 -41.21
CA LEU A 305 -12.45 -18.57 -42.54
C LEU A 305 -11.46 -19.59 -43.11
N GLU A 306 -11.82 -20.18 -44.24
CA GLU A 306 -10.98 -21.15 -44.92
C GLU A 306 -10.72 -20.68 -46.35
N ILE A 307 -9.47 -20.60 -46.74
CA ILE A 307 -9.06 -20.42 -48.16
C ILE A 307 -8.97 -21.81 -48.77
N LYS A 308 -9.71 -22.05 -49.85
CA LYS A 308 -9.71 -23.37 -50.50
C LYS A 308 -8.46 -23.58 -51.33
N ALA A 309 -7.89 -24.77 -51.24
CA ALA A 309 -6.67 -25.16 -51.98
C ALA A 309 -6.88 -25.19 -53.53
N THR A 310 -8.10 -25.04 -54.02
CA THR A 310 -8.43 -24.85 -55.42
C THR A 310 -8.33 -23.40 -55.90
N SER A 311 -8.09 -22.46 -54.99
CA SER A 311 -7.82 -21.07 -55.31
C SER A 311 -6.50 -20.94 -56.07
N THR A 312 -6.44 -20.11 -57.09
CA THR A 312 -5.18 -19.82 -57.79
C THR A 312 -4.44 -18.61 -57.20
N LEU A 313 -5.19 -17.78 -56.46
CA LEU A 313 -4.65 -16.58 -55.76
C LEU A 313 -4.02 -16.91 -54.42
N ASP A 314 -4.28 -18.06 -53.81
CA ASP A 314 -3.74 -18.45 -52.51
C ASP A 314 -2.21 -18.39 -52.48
N THR A 315 -1.56 -19.04 -53.45
CA THR A 315 -0.10 -19.06 -53.55
C THR A 315 0.48 -17.75 -54.00
N LYS A 316 -0.21 -16.95 -54.86
CA LYS A 316 0.25 -15.65 -55.37
C LYS A 316 0.18 -14.56 -54.33
N LEU A 317 -0.74 -14.66 -53.36
CA LEU A 317 -0.89 -13.74 -52.22
C LEU A 317 -0.23 -14.27 -50.95
N GLY A 318 0.20 -15.53 -50.97
CA GLY A 318 0.75 -16.22 -49.76
C GLY A 318 -0.30 -16.46 -48.69
N LEU A 319 -1.55 -16.67 -49.03
CA LEU A 319 -2.63 -16.99 -48.11
C LEU A 319 -2.58 -18.46 -47.68
N SER A 320 -2.71 -18.68 -46.36
CA SER A 320 -2.74 -20.06 -45.81
C SER A 320 -4.09 -20.74 -46.07
N ASN A 321 -4.05 -21.99 -46.52
CA ASN A 321 -5.24 -22.82 -46.71
C ASN A 321 -5.70 -23.50 -45.39
N LEU A 322 -5.14 -23.15 -44.24
CA LEU A 322 -5.57 -23.63 -42.95
C LEU A 322 -6.86 -22.94 -42.51
N LEU A 323 -7.73 -23.71 -41.86
CA LEU A 323 -8.93 -23.17 -41.27
C LEU A 323 -8.55 -22.20 -40.14
N ALA A 324 -8.83 -20.92 -40.32
CA ALA A 324 -8.75 -19.93 -39.26
C ALA A 324 -10.06 -19.91 -38.46
N THR A 325 -9.96 -19.75 -37.13
CA THR A 325 -11.10 -19.59 -36.23
C THR A 325 -11.02 -18.29 -35.50
N GLY A 326 -12.16 -17.65 -35.27
CA GLY A 326 -12.27 -16.49 -34.41
C GLY A 326 -12.13 -16.85 -32.91
N THR A 327 -12.10 -15.88 -32.07
CA THR A 327 -12.03 -16.04 -30.61
C THR A 327 -13.24 -15.40 -29.94
N ASP A 328 -13.74 -16.03 -28.88
CA ASP A 328 -14.83 -15.48 -28.08
C ASP A 328 -14.30 -14.40 -27.09
N THR A 329 -15.21 -13.56 -26.58
CA THR A 329 -14.95 -12.76 -25.41
C THR A 329 -14.74 -13.69 -24.22
N ALA A 330 -13.58 -13.64 -23.58
CA ALA A 330 -13.42 -14.20 -22.26
C ALA A 330 -13.85 -13.15 -21.23
N SER A 331 -14.79 -13.51 -20.34
CA SER A 331 -15.10 -12.67 -19.18
C SER A 331 -13.87 -12.57 -18.28
N ALA A 332 -13.62 -11.39 -17.75
CA ALA A 332 -12.58 -11.22 -16.74
C ALA A 332 -12.93 -12.08 -15.51
N THR A 333 -12.01 -12.94 -15.11
CA THR A 333 -12.15 -13.80 -13.92
C THR A 333 -11.27 -13.22 -12.81
N PRO A 334 -11.79 -13.00 -11.57
CA PRO A 334 -10.98 -12.58 -10.46
C PRO A 334 -9.91 -13.63 -10.14
N THR A 335 -8.64 -13.24 -10.13
CA THR A 335 -7.49 -14.12 -9.87
C THR A 335 -6.72 -13.73 -8.62
N LEU A 336 -6.61 -12.44 -8.32
CA LEU A 336 -5.89 -11.94 -7.15
C LEU A 336 -6.80 -10.99 -6.37
N ARG A 337 -7.01 -11.25 -5.08
CA ARG A 337 -7.67 -10.32 -4.16
C ARG A 337 -6.62 -9.65 -3.29
N ALA A 338 -6.68 -8.33 -3.18
CA ALA A 338 -5.93 -7.58 -2.20
C ALA A 338 -6.87 -7.13 -1.08
N ASP A 339 -6.44 -7.36 0.13
CA ASP A 339 -7.09 -6.90 1.36
C ASP A 339 -6.16 -5.92 2.05
N GLY A 340 -6.68 -4.87 2.69
CA GLY A 340 -5.86 -4.04 3.58
C GLY A 340 -5.17 -4.91 4.65
N LYS A 341 -3.92 -4.61 5.00
CA LYS A 341 -3.16 -5.41 5.98
C LYS A 341 -3.87 -5.53 7.31
N TYR A 342 -4.56 -4.47 7.71
CA TYR A 342 -5.36 -4.38 8.92
C TYR A 342 -6.75 -3.82 8.59
N ALA A 343 -7.73 -4.10 9.43
CA ALA A 343 -9.03 -3.46 9.32
C ALA A 343 -8.93 -1.97 9.62
N GLY A 344 -9.67 -1.15 8.88
CA GLY A 344 -9.70 0.31 9.03
C GLY A 344 -10.09 1.02 7.75
N ALA A 345 -10.59 2.25 7.89
CA ALA A 345 -10.97 3.11 6.78
C ALA A 345 -9.80 3.51 5.89
N TYR A 346 -8.55 3.52 6.43
CA TYR A 346 -7.34 3.84 5.66
C TYR A 346 -7.20 2.99 4.40
N GLY A 347 -7.70 1.74 4.44
CA GLY A 347 -7.64 0.84 3.30
C GLY A 347 -8.44 1.34 2.08
N ASN A 348 -9.43 2.23 2.27
CA ASN A 348 -10.18 2.82 1.17
C ASN A 348 -9.36 3.83 0.35
N ASP A 349 -8.26 4.35 0.90
CA ASP A 349 -7.32 5.24 0.21
C ASP A 349 -6.17 4.46 -0.47
N VAL A 350 -6.17 3.13 -0.31
CA VAL A 350 -5.17 2.25 -0.92
C VAL A 350 -5.65 1.81 -2.30
N THR A 351 -4.77 1.96 -3.28
CA THR A 351 -4.95 1.47 -4.66
C THR A 351 -3.81 0.51 -4.99
N VAL A 352 -4.14 -0.64 -5.51
CA VAL A 352 -3.19 -1.61 -6.04
C VAL A 352 -3.11 -1.42 -7.55
N ARG A 353 -1.92 -1.17 -8.06
CA ARG A 353 -1.63 -1.06 -9.49
C ARG A 353 -0.88 -2.28 -9.96
N ILE A 354 -1.42 -2.95 -10.97
CA ILE A 354 -0.73 -3.99 -11.72
C ILE A 354 -0.11 -3.35 -12.97
N ALA A 355 1.14 -3.65 -13.21
CA ALA A 355 1.89 -3.15 -14.37
C ALA A 355 2.72 -4.28 -15.00
N THR A 356 3.12 -4.07 -16.25
CA THR A 356 3.99 -4.98 -16.98
C THR A 356 5.28 -5.25 -16.18
N ALA A 357 5.68 -6.53 -16.12
CA ALA A 357 6.89 -6.96 -15.42
C ALA A 357 8.15 -6.27 -15.96
N SER A 358 9.09 -5.97 -15.10
CA SER A 358 10.40 -5.41 -15.49
C SER A 358 11.26 -6.42 -16.24
N SER A 359 10.94 -7.73 -16.08
CA SER A 359 11.56 -8.85 -16.83
C SER A 359 11.05 -8.99 -18.26
N GLU A 360 10.01 -8.22 -18.65
CA GLU A 360 9.27 -8.36 -19.92
C GLU A 360 8.60 -9.74 -20.10
N SER A 361 8.53 -10.56 -19.06
CA SER A 361 7.84 -11.85 -19.08
C SER A 361 6.30 -11.64 -19.07
N ALA A 362 5.60 -12.27 -19.98
CA ALA A 362 4.13 -12.22 -20.03
C ALA A 362 3.46 -12.97 -18.86
N ALA A 363 4.20 -13.84 -18.17
CA ALA A 363 3.73 -14.60 -16.99
C ALA A 363 3.94 -13.85 -15.68
N GLU A 364 4.68 -12.74 -15.68
CA GLU A 364 5.01 -11.97 -14.50
C GLU A 364 4.36 -10.57 -14.54
N PHE A 365 4.27 -9.94 -13.39
CA PHE A 365 3.75 -8.57 -13.25
C PHE A 365 4.47 -7.82 -12.13
N ASN A 366 4.43 -6.50 -12.19
CA ASN A 366 4.80 -5.63 -11.09
C ASN A 366 3.54 -5.24 -10.33
N LEU A 367 3.59 -5.27 -8.99
CA LEU A 367 2.52 -4.76 -8.14
C LEU A 367 3.03 -3.55 -7.38
N LEU A 368 2.31 -2.43 -7.47
CA LEU A 368 2.58 -1.21 -6.73
C LEU A 368 1.41 -0.94 -5.79
N VAL A 369 1.74 -0.57 -4.56
CA VAL A 369 0.77 -0.12 -3.57
C VAL A 369 0.83 1.40 -3.51
N LEU A 370 -0.30 2.05 -3.73
CA LEU A 370 -0.45 3.49 -3.67
C LEU A 370 -1.38 3.86 -2.51
N GLU A 371 -1.03 4.89 -1.77
CA GLU A 371 -1.88 5.51 -0.76
C GLU A 371 -2.10 6.97 -1.14
N GLY A 372 -3.35 7.40 -1.29
CA GLY A 372 -3.68 8.73 -1.76
C GLY A 372 -3.05 9.09 -3.12
N GLY A 373 -2.85 8.10 -4.00
CA GLY A 373 -2.21 8.25 -5.31
C GLY A 373 -0.66 8.29 -5.29
N VAL A 374 -0.03 8.19 -4.12
CA VAL A 374 1.43 8.15 -3.97
C VAL A 374 1.90 6.71 -3.82
N VAL A 375 2.87 6.28 -4.62
CA VAL A 375 3.48 4.94 -4.51
C VAL A 375 4.21 4.83 -3.17
N ARG A 376 3.79 3.86 -2.35
CA ARG A 376 4.40 3.52 -1.07
C ARG A 376 5.30 2.30 -1.15
N GLU A 377 4.84 1.27 -1.88
CA GLU A 377 5.56 0.00 -2.01
C GLU A 377 5.56 -0.46 -3.46
N GLN A 378 6.56 -1.24 -3.82
CA GLN A 378 6.68 -1.84 -5.14
C GLN A 378 7.24 -3.26 -5.03
N PHE A 379 6.54 -4.21 -5.64
CA PHE A 379 6.92 -5.61 -5.73
C PHE A 379 7.12 -5.99 -7.20
N PRO A 380 8.36 -6.10 -7.69
CA PRO A 380 8.64 -6.37 -9.09
C PRO A 380 8.60 -7.86 -9.42
N ASN A 381 8.22 -8.16 -10.67
CA ASN A 381 8.32 -9.49 -11.30
C ASN A 381 7.66 -10.62 -10.49
N LEU A 382 6.46 -10.36 -9.97
CA LEU A 382 5.66 -11.35 -9.27
C LEU A 382 5.04 -12.36 -10.25
N SER A 383 4.80 -13.58 -9.78
CA SER A 383 4.12 -14.66 -10.50
C SER A 383 2.87 -15.12 -9.74
N MET A 384 1.87 -15.64 -10.49
CA MET A 384 0.72 -16.36 -9.90
C MET A 384 1.01 -17.87 -9.74
N ASP A 385 2.18 -18.37 -10.14
CA ASP A 385 2.57 -19.77 -9.97
C ASP A 385 3.14 -20.01 -8.58
N ASP A 386 2.42 -20.78 -7.77
CA ASP A 386 2.73 -21.09 -6.37
C ASP A 386 4.01 -21.92 -6.18
N THR A 387 4.52 -22.54 -7.27
CA THR A 387 5.76 -23.29 -7.26
C THR A 387 7.01 -22.43 -7.39
N LEU A 388 6.85 -21.16 -7.75
CA LEU A 388 7.96 -20.25 -8.00
C LEU A 388 8.32 -19.41 -6.76
N ALA A 389 9.60 -19.05 -6.67
CA ALA A 389 10.12 -18.25 -5.55
C ALA A 389 9.57 -16.81 -5.51
N ASN A 390 9.08 -16.28 -6.65
CA ASN A 390 8.47 -14.98 -6.81
C ASN A 390 6.93 -15.04 -6.79
N TYR A 391 6.34 -16.05 -6.18
CA TYR A 391 4.90 -16.18 -6.00
C TYR A 391 4.33 -15.02 -5.20
N ALA A 392 3.32 -14.35 -5.76
CA ALA A 392 2.79 -13.08 -5.28
C ALA A 392 2.30 -13.15 -3.82
N GLU A 393 1.55 -14.21 -3.48
CA GLU A 393 1.01 -14.37 -2.12
C GLU A 393 2.12 -14.59 -1.09
N THR A 394 3.14 -15.35 -1.41
CA THR A 394 4.30 -15.57 -0.52
C THR A 394 5.12 -14.30 -0.29
N ILE A 395 5.39 -13.53 -1.35
CA ILE A 395 6.24 -12.33 -1.26
C ILE A 395 5.51 -11.21 -0.51
N ILE A 396 4.27 -10.91 -0.89
CA ILE A 396 3.53 -9.77 -0.32
C ILE A 396 3.09 -10.03 1.12
N ASN A 397 2.68 -11.27 1.44
CA ASN A 397 2.21 -11.61 2.77
C ASN A 397 3.34 -11.92 3.77
N ALA A 398 4.59 -11.88 3.36
CA ALA A 398 5.72 -11.99 4.27
C ALA A 398 5.65 -10.90 5.38
N GLU A 399 6.34 -11.12 6.48
CA GLU A 399 6.52 -10.09 7.51
C GLU A 399 7.20 -8.85 6.90
N PRO A 400 6.78 -7.61 7.24
CA PRO A 400 7.39 -6.38 6.68
C PRO A 400 8.91 -6.33 6.81
N LYS A 401 9.46 -6.78 7.95
CA LYS A 401 10.91 -6.88 8.16
C LYS A 401 11.63 -7.84 7.19
N ASN A 402 10.89 -8.72 6.52
CA ASN A 402 11.38 -9.67 5.52
C ASN A 402 11.00 -9.25 4.09
N GLY A 403 10.56 -7.99 3.90
CA GLY A 403 10.22 -7.42 2.60
C GLY A 403 8.77 -7.60 2.16
N GLY A 404 7.88 -8.07 3.06
CA GLY A 404 6.43 -8.10 2.80
C GLY A 404 5.78 -6.73 2.94
N SER A 405 4.51 -6.61 2.55
CA SER A 405 3.77 -5.35 2.59
C SER A 405 3.37 -4.92 4.00
N GLU A 406 3.48 -3.62 4.27
CA GLU A 406 2.93 -2.95 5.46
C GLU A 406 1.46 -2.54 5.27
N TYR A 407 1.00 -2.42 4.01
CA TYR A 407 -0.31 -1.85 3.64
C TYR A 407 -1.35 -2.89 3.29
N ILE A 408 -0.96 -3.99 2.61
CA ILE A 408 -1.87 -4.98 2.08
C ILE A 408 -1.47 -6.41 2.41
N SER A 409 -2.42 -7.30 2.31
CA SER A 409 -2.22 -8.73 2.11
C SER A 409 -2.93 -9.15 0.82
N VAL A 410 -2.48 -10.21 0.19
CA VAL A 410 -3.11 -10.72 -1.03
C VAL A 410 -3.51 -12.18 -0.87
N THR A 411 -4.55 -12.57 -1.60
CA THR A 411 -5.01 -13.96 -1.70
C THR A 411 -5.12 -14.31 -3.16
N ASP A 412 -4.48 -15.39 -3.55
CA ASP A 412 -4.68 -16.03 -4.85
C ASP A 412 -6.05 -16.74 -4.85
N LEU A 413 -6.95 -16.31 -5.73
CA LEU A 413 -8.31 -16.84 -5.81
C LEU A 413 -8.38 -18.11 -6.67
N ASP A 414 -7.34 -18.41 -7.42
CA ASP A 414 -7.28 -19.48 -8.40
C ASP A 414 -6.10 -20.45 -8.15
N ALA A 415 -5.65 -20.48 -6.89
CA ALA A 415 -4.51 -21.26 -6.46
C ALA A 415 -4.62 -22.73 -6.88
N GLY A 416 -3.72 -23.17 -7.73
CA GLY A 416 -3.59 -24.55 -8.19
C GLY A 416 -4.37 -24.91 -9.46
N LEU A 417 -4.98 -23.96 -10.17
CA LEU A 417 -5.72 -24.23 -11.43
C LEU A 417 -4.94 -23.79 -12.67
N GLY A 418 -3.88 -22.99 -12.53
CA GLY A 418 -3.38 -22.25 -13.64
C GLY A 418 -1.98 -22.52 -14.12
N THR A 419 -1.80 -22.02 -15.30
CA THR A 419 -0.50 -21.65 -15.81
C THR A 419 -0.32 -20.18 -15.51
N ALA A 420 0.79 -19.77 -14.95
CA ALA A 420 1.09 -18.39 -14.54
C ALA A 420 0.72 -17.30 -15.58
N THR A 421 0.62 -17.67 -16.85
CA THR A 421 0.27 -16.77 -17.96
C THR A 421 -1.23 -16.51 -18.07
N LEU A 422 -2.07 -17.47 -17.65
CA LEU A 422 -3.54 -17.37 -17.77
C LEU A 422 -4.15 -16.67 -16.55
N ASP A 423 -3.50 -16.82 -15.38
CA ASP A 423 -4.01 -16.31 -14.11
C ASP A 423 -3.44 -14.94 -13.74
N ARG A 424 -2.50 -14.43 -14.55
CA ARG A 424 -1.94 -13.09 -14.36
C ARG A 424 -3.05 -12.03 -14.36
N PRO A 425 -3.15 -11.16 -13.33
CA PRO A 425 -4.09 -10.06 -13.34
C PRO A 425 -3.77 -9.05 -14.46
N ALA A 426 -4.81 -8.42 -15.00
CA ALA A 426 -4.67 -7.37 -16.02
C ALA A 426 -3.95 -6.15 -15.48
N ASP A 427 -3.18 -5.46 -16.33
CA ASP A 427 -2.58 -4.17 -15.99
C ASP A 427 -3.71 -3.14 -15.72
N GLY A 428 -3.55 -2.37 -14.64
CA GLY A 428 -4.51 -1.36 -14.23
C GLY A 428 -4.52 -1.09 -12.75
N ASP A 429 -5.36 -0.14 -12.34
CA ASP A 429 -5.54 0.28 -10.96
C ASP A 429 -6.81 -0.35 -10.37
N THR A 430 -6.68 -0.92 -9.18
CA THR A 430 -7.79 -1.43 -8.37
C THR A 430 -7.78 -0.75 -7.02
N SER A 431 -8.75 0.11 -6.74
CA SER A 431 -8.91 0.74 -5.42
C SER A 431 -9.58 -0.25 -4.47
N LEU A 432 -9.05 -0.36 -3.25
CA LEU A 432 -9.70 -1.12 -2.19
C LEU A 432 -10.91 -0.35 -1.66
N ALA A 433 -11.91 -1.05 -1.17
CA ALA A 433 -13.13 -0.46 -0.65
C ALA A 433 -13.75 -1.31 0.48
N GLY A 434 -14.65 -0.70 1.26
CA GLY A 434 -15.38 -1.38 2.33
C GLY A 434 -14.63 -1.43 3.66
N GLY A 435 -13.48 -0.76 3.79
CA GLY A 435 -12.78 -0.61 5.06
C GLY A 435 -13.55 0.28 6.04
N ASP A 436 -13.59 -0.13 7.31
CA ASP A 436 -14.25 0.61 8.39
C ASP A 436 -13.40 0.55 9.67
N ASP A 437 -13.25 1.68 10.36
CA ASP A 437 -12.45 1.79 11.58
C ASP A 437 -13.10 1.13 12.81
N GLY A 438 -14.36 0.73 12.71
CA GLY A 438 -15.10 0.13 13.82
C GLY A 438 -15.35 1.10 14.98
N LEU A 439 -15.45 2.39 14.71
CA LEU A 439 -15.66 3.41 15.76
C LEU A 439 -17.14 3.73 16.01
N THR A 440 -18.03 3.25 15.16
CA THR A 440 -19.47 3.36 15.36
C THR A 440 -19.89 2.61 16.63
N ASN A 441 -20.61 3.28 17.53
CA ASN A 441 -21.03 2.79 18.85
C ASN A 441 -19.89 2.52 19.84
N LEU A 442 -18.69 3.09 19.64
CA LEU A 442 -17.56 2.97 20.54
C LEU A 442 -17.94 3.38 21.97
N ALA A 443 -17.78 2.46 22.92
CA ALA A 443 -18.19 2.61 24.30
C ALA A 443 -17.00 2.52 25.28
N ASP A 444 -17.20 2.91 26.54
CA ASP A 444 -16.19 2.78 27.60
C ASP A 444 -15.78 1.32 27.84
N THR A 445 -16.71 0.39 27.61
CA THR A 445 -16.45 -1.06 27.73
C THR A 445 -15.39 -1.55 26.77
N ASP A 446 -15.28 -0.95 25.57
CA ASP A 446 -14.28 -1.33 24.57
C ASP A 446 -12.85 -0.96 25.04
N PHE A 447 -12.70 0.14 25.76
CA PHE A 447 -11.42 0.56 26.36
C PHE A 447 -11.10 -0.24 27.64
N ILE A 448 -12.10 -0.50 28.47
CA ILE A 448 -11.93 -1.30 29.70
C ILE A 448 -11.55 -2.74 29.34
N GLY A 449 -12.22 -3.30 28.35
CA GLY A 449 -11.94 -4.63 27.84
C GLY A 449 -12.39 -5.76 28.76
N SER A 450 -12.17 -6.97 28.29
CA SER A 450 -12.50 -8.22 28.98
C SER A 450 -11.30 -9.15 29.07
N ALA A 451 -11.17 -9.85 30.20
CA ALA A 451 -10.15 -10.88 30.37
C ALA A 451 -10.37 -12.09 29.44
N ILE A 452 -11.62 -12.37 29.05
CA ILE A 452 -11.98 -13.45 28.14
C ILE A 452 -11.70 -13.03 26.70
N GLY A 453 -12.08 -11.80 26.33
CA GLY A 453 -11.82 -11.22 25.01
C GLY A 453 -10.37 -10.76 24.82
N GLU A 454 -9.58 -10.69 25.89
CA GLU A 454 -8.17 -10.26 25.87
C GLU A 454 -7.95 -8.89 25.15
N ASN A 455 -8.90 -7.98 25.31
CA ASN A 455 -8.95 -6.68 24.63
C ASN A 455 -8.95 -5.51 25.63
N GLY A 456 -8.92 -4.29 25.14
CA GLY A 456 -8.83 -3.07 25.96
C GLY A 456 -7.66 -3.12 26.94
N LEU A 457 -7.87 -2.70 28.20
CA LEU A 457 -6.85 -2.78 29.25
C LEU A 457 -6.32 -4.20 29.46
N ARG A 458 -7.16 -5.22 29.26
CA ARG A 458 -6.80 -6.62 29.50
C ARG A 458 -5.83 -7.20 28.48
N ALA A 459 -5.69 -6.57 27.31
CA ALA A 459 -4.66 -6.93 26.33
C ALA A 459 -3.24 -6.72 26.88
N LEU A 460 -3.05 -5.81 27.85
CA LEU A 460 -1.77 -5.58 28.52
C LEU A 460 -1.39 -6.68 29.53
N ASP A 461 -2.25 -7.66 29.78
CA ASP A 461 -1.92 -8.80 30.66
C ASP A 461 -0.77 -9.66 30.09
N LYS A 462 -0.43 -9.50 28.79
CA LYS A 462 0.58 -10.27 28.07
C LYS A 462 1.94 -9.53 27.87
N ASP A 463 2.27 -8.59 28.74
CA ASP A 463 3.52 -7.79 28.67
C ASP A 463 4.74 -8.45 29.37
N ASP A 464 4.81 -9.76 29.37
CA ASP A 464 5.76 -10.55 30.18
C ASP A 464 7.24 -10.22 29.95
N THR A 465 7.62 -9.78 28.74
CA THR A 465 9.02 -9.51 28.40
C THR A 465 9.52 -8.15 28.87
N THR A 466 8.64 -7.16 28.93
CA THR A 466 8.93 -5.79 29.36
C THR A 466 7.71 -5.25 30.08
N PRO A 467 7.61 -5.52 31.40
CA PRO A 467 6.40 -5.20 32.16
C PRO A 467 6.05 -3.72 32.14
N THR A 468 4.79 -3.40 31.86
CA THR A 468 4.27 -2.05 31.91
C THR A 468 4.27 -1.52 33.34
N THR A 469 4.76 -0.29 33.52
CA THR A 469 4.81 0.40 34.82
C THR A 469 3.97 1.66 34.87
N LEU A 470 3.63 2.23 33.72
CA LEU A 470 2.74 3.38 33.54
C LEU A 470 1.56 2.96 32.68
N LEU A 471 0.38 3.55 32.90
CA LEU A 471 -0.83 3.28 32.15
C LEU A 471 -1.54 4.57 31.79
N ASN A 472 -1.96 4.73 30.54
CA ASN A 472 -2.86 5.80 30.12
C ASN A 472 -3.90 5.34 29.09
N CYS A 473 -4.95 6.15 28.92
CA CYS A 473 -5.99 5.98 27.92
C CYS A 473 -6.30 7.36 27.30
N PRO A 474 -5.48 7.84 26.37
CA PRO A 474 -5.57 9.20 25.85
C PRO A 474 -6.91 9.47 25.17
N GLY A 475 -7.50 10.64 25.46
CA GLY A 475 -8.75 11.08 24.85
C GLY A 475 -10.03 10.43 25.41
N ARG A 476 -9.92 9.44 26.31
CA ARG A 476 -11.10 8.80 26.93
C ARG A 476 -11.19 9.11 28.43
N ALA A 477 -11.42 10.40 28.75
CA ALA A 477 -11.50 10.90 30.13
C ALA A 477 -12.90 10.73 30.75
N THR A 478 -13.46 9.52 30.71
CA THR A 478 -14.73 9.18 31.37
C THR A 478 -14.51 8.60 32.74
N SER A 479 -15.47 8.79 33.67
CA SER A 479 -15.37 8.23 35.02
C SER A 479 -15.25 6.70 35.04
N ALA A 480 -15.96 6.02 34.13
CA ALA A 480 -15.92 4.57 34.02
C ALA A 480 -14.53 4.05 33.65
N VAL A 481 -13.91 4.61 32.58
CA VAL A 481 -12.59 4.20 32.13
C VAL A 481 -11.53 4.55 33.16
N GLN A 482 -11.57 5.75 33.75
CA GLN A 482 -10.59 6.15 34.77
C GLN A 482 -10.61 5.28 36.03
N ASN A 483 -11.80 4.96 36.53
CA ASN A 483 -11.92 4.06 37.68
C ASN A 483 -11.49 2.63 37.31
N ALA A 484 -11.77 2.17 36.08
CA ALA A 484 -11.29 0.87 35.61
C ALA A 484 -9.75 0.84 35.49
N MET A 485 -9.10 1.92 35.02
CA MET A 485 -7.64 2.03 35.01
C MET A 485 -7.04 1.94 36.42
N LEU A 486 -7.61 2.63 37.39
CA LEU A 486 -7.15 2.55 38.78
C LEU A 486 -7.34 1.13 39.34
N THR A 487 -8.50 0.52 39.16
CA THR A 487 -8.78 -0.87 39.57
C THR A 487 -7.83 -1.85 38.86
N TYR A 488 -7.55 -1.64 37.59
CA TYR A 488 -6.61 -2.47 36.83
C TYR A 488 -5.19 -2.36 37.41
N ALA A 489 -4.70 -1.16 37.66
CA ALA A 489 -3.37 -0.94 38.22
C ALA A 489 -3.22 -1.50 39.64
N GLU A 490 -4.19 -1.22 40.51
CA GLU A 490 -4.11 -1.56 41.93
C GLU A 490 -4.46 -3.03 42.21
N VAL A 491 -5.58 -3.53 41.66
CA VAL A 491 -6.13 -4.85 41.97
C VAL A 491 -5.66 -5.89 40.96
N THR A 492 -5.92 -5.67 39.67
CA THR A 492 -5.65 -6.67 38.63
C THR A 492 -4.15 -6.91 38.46
N ARG A 493 -3.36 -5.85 38.41
CA ARG A 493 -1.90 -5.91 38.28
C ARG A 493 -1.18 -5.95 39.65
N ASN A 494 -1.93 -6.11 40.75
CA ASN A 494 -1.40 -6.16 42.11
C ASN A 494 -0.48 -5.02 42.49
N GLY A 495 -0.81 -3.79 42.06
CA GLY A 495 -0.04 -2.59 42.38
C GLY A 495 1.30 -2.46 41.64
N THR A 496 1.47 -3.12 40.50
CA THR A 496 2.72 -3.06 39.72
C THR A 496 2.75 -1.94 38.68
N MET A 497 1.65 -1.20 38.53
CA MET A 497 1.49 -0.12 37.56
C MET A 497 1.02 1.17 38.24
N PHE A 498 1.23 2.30 37.55
CA PHE A 498 0.76 3.61 37.95
C PHE A 498 -0.07 4.26 36.82
N ALA A 499 -1.34 4.58 37.10
CA ALA A 499 -2.27 5.13 36.12
C ALA A 499 -2.14 6.66 36.03
N LEU A 500 -2.04 7.17 34.80
CA LEU A 500 -2.04 8.58 34.45
C LEU A 500 -3.39 8.93 33.84
N LEU A 501 -4.14 9.84 34.48
CA LEU A 501 -5.51 10.18 34.10
C LEU A 501 -5.55 11.54 33.44
N ASP A 502 -6.19 11.59 32.26
CA ASP A 502 -6.43 12.82 31.51
C ASP A 502 -7.64 13.59 32.04
N PRO A 503 -7.64 14.93 31.99
CA PRO A 503 -8.83 15.70 32.28
C PRO A 503 -9.80 15.65 31.11
N PRO A 504 -11.14 15.71 31.35
CA PRO A 504 -12.09 16.03 30.31
C PRO A 504 -11.77 17.39 29.66
N ALA A 505 -12.12 17.55 28.39
CA ALA A 505 -11.86 18.77 27.63
C ALA A 505 -12.81 19.91 28.05
N GLY A 506 -12.35 21.16 27.95
CA GLY A 506 -13.16 22.35 28.07
C GLY A 506 -13.67 22.68 29.47
N LEU A 507 -13.04 22.17 30.53
CA LEU A 507 -13.46 22.42 31.90
C LEU A 507 -12.75 23.64 32.51
N THR A 508 -13.49 24.41 33.31
CA THR A 508 -12.92 25.36 34.27
C THR A 508 -12.30 24.61 35.44
N ALA A 509 -11.46 25.27 36.22
CA ALA A 509 -10.86 24.71 37.44
C ALA A 509 -11.94 24.23 38.45
N GLN A 510 -13.05 24.96 38.58
CA GLN A 510 -14.15 24.57 39.47
C GLN A 510 -14.89 23.33 38.96
N GLU A 511 -15.14 23.25 37.66
CA GLU A 511 -15.77 22.07 37.04
C GLU A 511 -14.86 20.85 37.14
N MET A 512 -13.55 21.02 36.97
CA MET A 512 -12.56 19.95 37.17
C MET A 512 -12.58 19.42 38.61
N VAL A 513 -12.71 20.31 39.62
CA VAL A 513 -12.91 19.89 41.03
C VAL A 513 -14.21 19.09 41.15
N THR A 514 -15.31 19.58 40.60
CA THR A 514 -16.60 18.91 40.64
C THR A 514 -16.51 17.52 39.98
N TYR A 515 -15.84 17.44 38.82
CA TYR A 515 -15.60 16.18 38.13
C TYR A 515 -14.82 15.18 39.01
N THR A 516 -13.68 15.61 39.57
CA THR A 516 -12.79 14.73 40.31
C THR A 516 -13.40 14.28 41.65
N VAL A 517 -14.10 15.20 42.34
CA VAL A 517 -14.61 14.93 43.70
C VAL A 517 -16.01 14.30 43.70
N THR A 518 -16.89 14.75 42.77
CA THR A 518 -18.33 14.40 42.83
C THR A 518 -18.74 13.48 41.69
N THR A 519 -18.29 13.72 40.47
CA THR A 519 -18.76 12.98 39.30
C THR A 519 -18.00 11.67 39.13
N ALA A 520 -16.69 11.70 39.13
CA ALA A 520 -15.84 10.53 38.92
C ALA A 520 -15.36 9.88 40.21
N LEU A 521 -15.54 10.56 41.34
CA LEU A 521 -15.15 10.09 42.70
C LEU A 521 -13.69 9.64 42.78
N LEU A 522 -12.81 10.34 42.10
CA LEU A 522 -11.39 10.00 42.00
C LEU A 522 -10.58 10.45 43.22
N LYS A 523 -11.03 11.53 43.88
CA LYS A 523 -10.37 12.00 45.11
C LYS A 523 -10.47 10.92 46.19
N GLU A 524 -9.33 10.62 46.81
CA GLU A 524 -9.15 9.58 47.84
C GLU A 524 -9.45 8.14 47.37
N SER A 525 -9.52 7.89 46.05
CA SER A 525 -9.79 6.58 45.48
C SER A 525 -8.61 5.62 45.51
N SER A 526 -7.44 6.04 45.04
CA SER A 526 -6.26 5.17 44.92
C SER A 526 -4.96 5.93 45.03
N GLU A 527 -3.93 5.30 45.59
CA GLU A 527 -2.55 5.80 45.55
C GLU A 527 -1.80 5.38 44.27
N PHE A 528 -2.41 4.53 43.39
CA PHE A 528 -1.81 4.01 42.16
C PHE A 528 -2.17 4.85 40.95
N GLY A 529 -2.62 6.09 41.12
CA GLY A 529 -2.92 6.97 40.01
C GLY A 529 -2.78 8.45 40.35
N ALA A 530 -2.68 9.26 39.30
CA ALA A 530 -2.67 10.72 39.38
C ALA A 530 -3.46 11.33 38.23
N ILE A 531 -4.17 12.44 38.50
CA ILE A 531 -4.88 13.22 37.51
C ILE A 531 -4.23 14.58 37.33
N TYR A 532 -4.23 15.08 36.11
CA TYR A 532 -3.59 16.34 35.73
C TYR A 532 -4.59 17.29 35.08
N PHE A 533 -4.34 18.61 35.14
CA PHE A 533 -5.17 19.64 34.55
C PHE A 533 -4.34 20.91 34.29
N PRO A 534 -4.59 21.62 33.18
CA PRO A 534 -5.49 21.36 32.06
C PRO A 534 -4.90 20.43 31.00
N ARG A 535 -5.56 20.32 29.84
CA ARG A 535 -5.00 19.70 28.64
C ARG A 535 -3.84 20.54 28.09
N VAL A 536 -2.97 19.93 27.29
CA VAL A 536 -1.81 20.60 26.71
C VAL A 536 -2.04 21.03 25.26
N GLN A 537 -1.31 22.04 24.82
CA GLN A 537 -1.24 22.45 23.42
C GLN A 537 0.12 22.04 22.85
N ILE A 538 0.08 21.48 21.66
CA ILE A 538 1.23 21.13 20.82
C ILE A 538 1.15 21.86 19.48
N LEU A 539 2.28 21.95 18.77
CA LEU A 539 2.25 22.46 17.39
C LEU A 539 1.32 21.59 16.54
N ASN A 540 0.59 22.22 15.65
CA ASN A 540 -0.33 21.51 14.75
C ASN A 540 0.46 20.64 13.76
N PRO A 541 0.38 19.31 13.84
CA PRO A 541 1.13 18.42 12.97
C PRO A 541 0.54 18.34 11.55
N ASN A 542 -0.72 18.74 11.37
CA ASN A 542 -1.41 18.64 10.09
C ASN A 542 -2.49 19.71 9.95
N THR A 543 -2.16 20.82 9.26
CA THR A 543 -3.08 21.94 9.05
C THR A 543 -4.25 21.62 8.13
N THR A 544 -4.14 20.60 7.29
CA THR A 544 -5.25 20.13 6.45
C THR A 544 -6.30 19.42 7.29
N LEU A 545 -5.88 18.65 8.27
CA LEU A 545 -6.76 17.85 9.12
C LEU A 545 -7.35 18.67 10.29
N PHE A 546 -6.52 19.50 10.94
CA PHE A 546 -6.90 20.23 12.17
C PHE A 546 -7.15 21.73 11.97
N GLY A 547 -7.17 22.19 10.71
CA GLY A 547 -7.34 23.60 10.37
C GLY A 547 -6.05 24.40 10.50
N THR A 548 -6.15 25.71 10.20
CA THR A 548 -4.99 26.61 10.07
C THR A 548 -4.45 27.17 11.39
N ALA A 549 -4.98 26.71 12.53
CA ALA A 549 -4.44 27.10 13.85
C ALA A 549 -3.00 26.57 14.04
N ASP A 550 -2.13 27.38 14.60
CA ASP A 550 -0.73 27.00 14.84
C ASP A 550 -0.60 25.86 15.86
N ASN A 551 -1.56 25.72 16.77
CA ASN A 551 -1.55 24.77 17.86
C ASN A 551 -2.85 24.01 17.96
N ILE A 552 -2.77 22.75 18.42
CA ILE A 552 -3.93 21.92 18.76
C ILE A 552 -3.89 21.51 20.23
N THR A 553 -5.08 21.33 20.83
CA THR A 553 -5.23 20.89 22.21
C THR A 553 -5.39 19.36 22.26
N VAL A 554 -4.57 18.70 23.09
CA VAL A 554 -4.49 17.23 23.20
C VAL A 554 -4.40 16.78 24.66
N ALA A 555 -4.61 15.48 24.88
CA ALA A 555 -4.49 14.83 26.18
C ALA A 555 -3.04 14.91 26.72
N PRO A 556 -2.83 15.26 28.00
CA PRO A 556 -1.50 15.52 28.56
C PRO A 556 -0.70 14.28 28.96
N THR A 557 -1.36 13.13 29.20
CA THR A 557 -0.74 12.00 29.92
C THR A 557 0.43 11.35 29.18
N GLY A 558 0.41 11.34 27.85
CA GLY A 558 1.55 10.85 27.05
C GLY A 558 2.81 11.68 27.27
N HIS A 559 2.69 13.00 27.16
CA HIS A 559 3.79 13.93 27.40
C HIS A 559 4.30 13.84 28.85
N ILE A 560 3.39 13.66 29.81
CA ILE A 560 3.72 13.49 31.23
C ILE A 560 4.50 12.18 31.44
N ALA A 561 4.05 11.09 30.84
CA ALA A 561 4.73 9.79 30.90
C ALA A 561 6.15 9.86 30.32
N GLY A 562 6.31 10.53 29.17
CA GLY A 562 7.61 10.77 28.56
C GLY A 562 8.52 11.61 29.46
N ARG A 563 7.95 12.65 30.11
CA ARG A 563 8.68 13.47 31.05
C ARG A 563 9.12 12.71 32.31
N MET A 564 8.26 11.78 32.79
CA MET A 564 8.62 10.84 33.87
C MET A 564 9.78 9.95 33.43
N ALA A 565 9.71 9.35 32.23
CA ALA A 565 10.78 8.50 31.70
C ALA A 565 12.13 9.25 31.62
N ARG A 566 12.10 10.49 31.14
CA ARG A 566 13.31 11.33 31.09
C ARG A 566 13.85 11.65 32.48
N THR A 567 12.99 11.94 33.44
CA THR A 567 13.40 12.19 34.82
C THR A 567 14.06 10.96 35.42
N ASP A 568 13.46 9.79 35.21
CA ASP A 568 13.99 8.51 35.69
C ASP A 568 15.39 8.21 35.14
N SER A 569 15.67 8.58 33.89
CA SER A 569 16.94 8.29 33.22
C SER A 569 18.01 9.36 33.44
N SER A 570 17.63 10.62 33.60
CA SER A 570 18.58 11.75 33.57
C SER A 570 18.78 12.47 34.91
N ALA A 571 17.80 12.41 35.81
CA ALA A 571 17.92 13.11 37.09
C ALA A 571 18.79 12.33 38.08
N PRO A 572 19.62 13.01 38.90
CA PRO A 572 20.31 12.39 40.02
C PRO A 572 19.28 11.81 41.00
N GLY A 573 19.28 10.51 41.19
CA GLY A 573 18.28 9.80 41.99
C GLY A 573 17.15 9.16 41.20
N GLY A 574 17.11 9.33 39.84
CA GLY A 574 16.25 8.61 38.93
C GLY A 574 14.76 8.69 39.31
N ILE A 575 14.07 7.53 39.29
CA ILE A 575 12.65 7.39 39.58
C ILE A 575 12.18 7.93 40.92
N TYR A 576 13.13 8.10 41.88
CA TYR A 576 12.84 8.64 43.20
C TYR A 576 12.75 10.17 43.24
N GLN A 577 13.07 10.83 42.15
CA GLN A 577 12.91 12.27 41.99
C GLN A 577 11.51 12.62 41.50
N PRO A 578 10.89 13.67 42.07
CA PRO A 578 9.61 14.14 41.54
C PRO A 578 9.73 14.60 40.10
N PRO A 579 8.91 14.09 39.17
CA PRO A 579 8.87 14.55 37.79
C PRO A 579 8.06 15.85 37.68
N ALA A 580 8.45 16.87 38.41
CA ALA A 580 7.72 18.13 38.53
C ALA A 580 8.66 19.31 38.72
N GLY A 581 8.12 20.51 38.64
CA GLY A 581 8.85 21.77 38.79
C GLY A 581 9.72 22.14 37.58
N VAL A 582 10.43 23.24 37.70
CA VAL A 582 11.21 23.84 36.58
C VAL A 582 12.41 22.98 36.12
N THR A 583 12.91 22.09 36.98
CA THR A 583 14.06 21.22 36.68
C THR A 583 13.63 19.92 36.02
N ASN A 584 12.78 19.12 36.66
CA ASN A 584 12.42 17.78 36.23
C ASN A 584 11.09 17.73 35.47
N GLY A 585 10.17 18.65 35.75
CA GLY A 585 8.81 18.68 35.17
C GLY A 585 8.66 19.56 33.92
N ARG A 586 9.73 20.15 33.40
CA ARG A 586 9.65 21.05 32.23
C ARG A 586 9.45 20.28 30.96
N PHE A 587 8.37 20.55 30.24
CA PHE A 587 8.09 20.00 28.93
C PHE A 587 9.02 20.57 27.84
N ALA A 588 9.37 19.74 26.87
CA ALA A 588 10.16 20.11 25.70
C ALA A 588 9.27 20.42 24.49
N THR A 589 8.15 19.71 24.32
CA THR A 589 7.32 19.76 23.12
C THR A 589 5.99 20.45 23.31
N VAL A 590 5.55 20.68 24.56
CA VAL A 590 4.33 21.42 24.86
C VAL A 590 4.55 22.91 24.67
N VAL A 591 3.70 23.53 23.83
CA VAL A 591 3.79 24.98 23.50
C VAL A 591 2.80 25.85 24.29
N GLY A 592 1.81 25.25 24.92
CA GLY A 592 0.82 25.95 25.73
C GLY A 592 -0.09 24.99 26.50
N PHE A 593 -1.11 25.54 27.11
CA PHE A 593 -2.16 24.81 27.81
C PHE A 593 -3.52 25.20 27.25
N GLU A 594 -4.53 24.33 27.43
CA GLU A 594 -5.90 24.57 26.95
C GLU A 594 -6.43 25.92 27.37
N LEU A 595 -6.99 26.66 26.43
CA LEU A 595 -7.69 27.90 26.62
C LEU A 595 -9.20 27.66 26.50
N LEU A 596 -9.96 28.17 27.45
CA LEU A 596 -11.41 28.19 27.33
C LEU A 596 -11.86 29.24 26.32
N ALA A 597 -13.05 29.06 25.73
CA ALA A 597 -13.57 29.98 24.75
C ALA A 597 -13.68 31.42 25.31
N GLY A 598 -12.95 32.34 24.67
CA GLY A 598 -12.92 33.75 25.09
C GLY A 598 -11.86 34.08 26.14
N GLU A 599 -11.08 33.12 26.60
CA GLU A 599 -10.00 33.37 27.55
C GLU A 599 -8.66 33.47 26.83
N GLU A 600 -7.81 34.41 27.27
CA GLU A 600 -6.46 34.59 26.74
C GLU A 600 -5.37 33.81 27.52
N ARG A 601 -5.73 33.25 28.67
CA ARG A 601 -4.82 32.53 29.56
C ARG A 601 -5.45 31.23 30.06
N PRO A 602 -4.65 30.18 30.25
CA PRO A 602 -5.15 28.94 30.82
C PRO A 602 -5.60 29.13 32.27
N GLU A 603 -6.55 28.31 32.71
CA GLU A 603 -7.09 28.33 34.07
C GLU A 603 -6.00 28.29 35.16
N THR A 604 -4.92 27.53 34.93
CA THR A 604 -3.79 27.38 35.86
C THR A 604 -2.81 28.57 35.87
N ALA A 605 -3.00 29.57 35.01
CA ALA A 605 -2.25 30.82 35.11
C ALA A 605 -2.63 31.62 36.37
N ASP A 606 -3.83 31.44 36.90
CA ASP A 606 -4.28 32.03 38.14
C ASP A 606 -3.85 31.18 39.35
N SER A 607 -3.09 31.76 40.28
CA SER A 607 -2.67 31.08 41.50
C SER A 607 -3.84 30.64 42.39
N ASN A 608 -4.94 31.44 42.44
CA ASN A 608 -6.10 31.09 43.24
C ASN A 608 -6.80 29.84 42.67
N LYS A 609 -6.82 29.67 41.33
CA LYS A 609 -7.35 28.48 40.69
C LYS A 609 -6.47 27.26 40.95
N ARG A 610 -5.14 27.42 40.97
CA ARG A 610 -4.22 26.35 41.38
C ARG A 610 -4.41 25.95 42.86
N ASP A 611 -4.63 26.93 43.73
CA ASP A 611 -4.91 26.70 45.16
C ASP A 611 -6.27 25.99 45.35
N LEU A 612 -7.21 26.11 44.42
CA LEU A 612 -8.44 25.34 44.41
C LEU A 612 -8.24 23.88 43.99
N LEU A 613 -7.38 23.63 42.97
CA LEU A 613 -7.13 22.30 42.39
C LEU A 613 -6.28 21.41 43.31
N TYR A 614 -5.15 21.92 43.77
CA TYR A 614 -4.13 21.10 44.42
C TYR A 614 -4.56 20.41 45.71
N PRO A 615 -5.36 21.02 46.63
CA PRO A 615 -5.93 20.32 47.78
C PRO A 615 -6.90 19.19 47.43
N GLN A 616 -7.47 19.21 46.18
CA GLN A 616 -8.37 18.17 45.69
C GLN A 616 -7.64 17.03 44.96
N ARG A 617 -6.27 16.98 45.11
CA ARG A 617 -5.41 15.94 44.53
C ARG A 617 -5.31 16.02 42.99
N ILE A 618 -5.67 17.17 42.41
CA ILE A 618 -5.50 17.46 41.00
C ILE A 618 -4.14 18.12 40.81
N ASN A 619 -3.29 17.56 39.95
CA ASN A 619 -1.96 18.10 39.71
C ASN A 619 -2.02 19.17 38.59
N PRO A 620 -1.75 20.46 38.91
CA PRO A 620 -1.78 21.51 37.91
C PRO A 620 -0.64 21.36 36.89
N LEU A 621 -0.91 21.73 35.64
CA LEU A 621 0.08 22.01 34.62
C LEU A 621 0.14 23.54 34.45
N SER A 622 1.30 24.14 34.69
CA SER A 622 1.40 25.60 34.84
C SER A 622 2.58 26.16 34.02
N GLU A 623 2.48 27.44 33.71
CA GLU A 623 3.61 28.20 33.20
C GLU A 623 4.27 28.98 34.33
N VAL A 624 5.52 28.63 34.62
CA VAL A 624 6.31 29.29 35.65
C VAL A 624 7.62 29.83 35.04
N THR A 625 7.85 31.12 35.15
CA THR A 625 9.02 31.80 34.58
C THR A 625 9.24 31.48 33.07
N GLY A 626 8.16 31.39 32.28
CA GLY A 626 8.19 31.09 30.87
C GLY A 626 8.43 29.61 30.55
N ALA A 627 8.52 28.73 31.54
CA ALA A 627 8.60 27.28 31.33
C ALA A 627 7.23 26.62 31.59
N ARG A 628 6.81 25.75 30.70
CA ARG A 628 5.62 24.90 30.88
C ARG A 628 6.03 23.69 31.67
N ILE A 629 5.40 23.47 32.81
CA ILE A 629 5.83 22.48 33.78
C ILE A 629 4.67 21.66 34.35
N ILE A 630 5.00 20.47 34.81
CA ILE A 630 4.19 19.71 35.76
C ILE A 630 4.37 20.37 37.13
N ASP A 631 3.30 20.96 37.68
CA ASP A 631 3.30 21.75 38.92
C ASP A 631 2.58 21.02 40.06
N GLY A 632 2.64 19.69 40.07
CA GLY A 632 2.03 18.85 41.08
C GLY A 632 2.67 17.47 41.17
N VAL A 633 2.65 16.87 42.35
CA VAL A 633 3.34 15.60 42.65
C VAL A 633 2.46 14.63 43.43
N ARG A 634 1.15 14.86 43.53
CA ARG A 634 0.24 14.12 44.40
C ARG A 634 -0.43 12.96 43.68
N THR A 635 -0.52 11.81 44.36
CA THR A 635 -1.44 10.73 43.99
C THR A 635 -2.88 11.12 44.35
N LEU A 636 -3.87 10.35 43.92
CA LEU A 636 -5.27 10.63 44.22
C LEU A 636 -5.62 10.44 45.69
N LYS A 637 -4.81 9.71 46.46
CA LYS A 637 -5.07 9.37 47.89
C LYS A 637 -4.13 10.10 48.83
N SER A 638 -4.67 10.80 49.83
CA SER A 638 -3.90 11.58 50.79
C SER A 638 -3.38 10.76 51.97
N ASP A 639 -4.16 9.79 52.43
CA ASP A 639 -3.87 8.93 53.58
C ASP A 639 -3.20 7.60 53.22
N GLY A 640 -2.79 7.43 51.94
CA GLY A 640 -2.05 6.28 51.47
C GLY A 640 -0.65 6.19 52.04
N ASN A 641 -0.04 5.01 52.00
CA ASN A 641 1.31 4.77 52.46
C ASN A 641 2.33 5.63 51.71
N PHE A 642 2.08 5.88 50.44
CA PHE A 642 2.96 6.62 49.52
C PHE A 642 2.14 7.67 48.74
N PRO A 643 1.82 8.83 49.39
CA PRO A 643 0.87 9.81 48.85
C PRO A 643 1.45 10.71 47.74
N THR A 644 2.72 10.54 47.35
CA THR A 644 3.33 11.26 46.26
C THR A 644 3.74 10.36 45.11
N ILE A 645 3.73 10.91 43.89
CA ILE A 645 3.98 10.15 42.65
C ILE A 645 5.36 9.49 42.66
N ALA A 646 6.40 10.21 43.07
CA ALA A 646 7.77 9.69 43.11
C ALA A 646 7.92 8.56 44.16
N GLU A 647 7.28 8.70 45.33
CA GLU A 647 7.27 7.64 46.35
C GLU A 647 6.61 6.40 45.82
N ARG A 648 5.35 6.50 45.30
CA ARG A 648 4.60 5.34 44.84
C ARG A 648 5.28 4.66 43.66
N ARG A 649 5.75 5.40 42.64
CA ARG A 649 6.48 4.85 41.51
C ARG A 649 7.79 4.19 41.92
N GLY A 650 8.56 4.84 42.80
CA GLY A 650 9.80 4.29 43.34
C GLY A 650 9.58 2.97 44.08
N VAL A 651 8.49 2.87 44.85
CA VAL A 651 8.13 1.63 45.55
C VAL A 651 7.65 0.55 44.57
N ILE A 652 6.83 0.89 43.55
CA ILE A 652 6.45 -0.03 42.47
C ILE A 652 7.71 -0.62 41.81
N PHE A 653 8.69 0.20 41.48
CA PHE A 653 9.96 -0.26 40.90
C PHE A 653 10.69 -1.25 41.81
N ILE A 654 10.78 -0.96 43.12
CA ILE A 654 11.39 -1.87 44.09
C ILE A 654 10.62 -3.18 44.20
N GLU A 655 9.27 -3.12 44.26
CA GLU A 655 8.39 -4.29 44.37
C GLU A 655 8.51 -5.20 43.13
N VAL A 656 8.40 -4.63 41.93
CA VAL A 656 8.50 -5.39 40.66
C VAL A 656 9.91 -5.96 40.46
N THR A 657 10.96 -5.16 40.71
CA THR A 657 12.34 -5.64 40.60
C THR A 657 12.64 -6.75 41.59
N THR A 658 12.18 -6.60 42.83
CA THR A 658 12.34 -7.64 43.87
C THR A 658 11.62 -8.92 43.48
N LYS A 659 10.33 -8.84 43.09
CA LYS A 659 9.54 -9.99 42.64
C LYS A 659 10.25 -10.80 41.56
N ASN A 660 10.70 -10.14 40.48
CA ASN A 660 11.32 -10.80 39.35
C ASN A 660 12.68 -11.44 39.69
N ASN A 661 13.44 -10.82 40.61
CA ASN A 661 14.78 -11.31 40.94
C ASN A 661 14.78 -12.36 42.06
N ILE A 662 13.70 -12.54 42.81
CA ILE A 662 13.58 -13.61 43.82
C ILE A 662 12.91 -14.88 43.31
N GLU A 663 12.50 -14.94 42.03
CA GLU A 663 11.86 -16.11 41.40
C GLU A 663 12.68 -17.40 41.56
N PHE A 664 13.99 -17.29 41.72
CA PHE A 664 14.84 -18.44 42.01
C PHE A 664 14.52 -19.16 43.32
N ALA A 665 13.85 -18.48 44.28
CA ALA A 665 13.46 -19.08 45.57
C ALA A 665 12.23 -19.96 45.42
N ARG A 666 11.49 -19.85 44.35
CA ARG A 666 10.29 -20.67 44.08
C ARG A 666 10.68 -22.14 43.95
N PHE A 667 9.94 -22.99 44.59
CA PHE A 667 10.17 -24.46 44.65
C PHE A 667 11.52 -24.87 45.29
N GLN A 668 12.25 -23.98 45.99
CA GLN A 668 13.38 -24.35 46.82
C GLN A 668 12.90 -24.77 48.23
N ASN A 669 13.72 -25.54 48.92
CA ASN A 669 13.45 -25.91 50.29
C ASN A 669 13.45 -24.68 51.19
N ASN A 670 12.35 -24.43 51.95
CA ASN A 670 12.22 -23.30 52.82
C ASN A 670 13.00 -23.56 54.15
N ASP A 671 14.32 -23.41 54.06
CA ASP A 671 15.25 -23.51 55.20
C ASP A 671 15.89 -22.16 55.59
N ALA A 672 16.65 -22.16 56.65
CA ALA A 672 17.36 -20.96 57.09
C ALA A 672 18.36 -20.44 56.08
N THR A 673 18.91 -21.34 55.25
CA THR A 673 19.87 -20.98 54.18
C THR A 673 19.21 -20.20 53.05
N LEU A 674 18.08 -20.68 52.55
CA LEU A 674 17.27 -20.00 51.55
C LEU A 674 16.79 -18.64 52.04
N ARG A 675 16.24 -18.59 53.27
CA ARG A 675 15.77 -17.33 53.87
C ARG A 675 16.90 -16.27 53.98
N ALA A 676 18.09 -16.69 54.43
CA ALA A 676 19.24 -15.83 54.50
C ALA A 676 19.77 -15.41 53.10
N GLN A 677 19.67 -16.25 52.09
CA GLN A 677 20.06 -15.90 50.73
C GLN A 677 19.12 -14.87 50.14
N VAL A 678 17.80 -15.05 50.27
CA VAL A 678 16.78 -14.11 49.77
C VAL A 678 16.94 -12.76 50.49
N SER A 679 17.07 -12.75 51.84
CA SER A 679 17.25 -11.52 52.65
C SER A 679 18.48 -10.73 52.16
N ARG A 680 19.65 -11.38 52.05
CA ARG A 680 20.90 -10.72 51.61
C ARG A 680 20.79 -10.18 50.16
N SER A 681 20.14 -10.90 49.28
CA SER A 681 19.95 -10.43 47.90
C SER A 681 19.09 -9.15 47.85
N ILE A 682 18.01 -9.10 48.61
CA ILE A 682 17.14 -7.93 48.73
C ILE A 682 17.88 -6.78 49.43
N GLU A 683 18.57 -7.05 50.56
CA GLU A 683 19.38 -6.05 51.28
C GLU A 683 20.42 -5.41 50.39
N LYS A 684 21.12 -6.21 49.55
CA LYS A 684 22.11 -5.70 48.60
C LYS A 684 21.47 -4.75 47.58
N PHE A 685 20.30 -5.16 47.01
CA PHE A 685 19.57 -4.32 46.10
C PHE A 685 19.11 -3.01 46.75
N LEU A 686 18.52 -3.07 47.94
CA LEU A 686 18.08 -1.87 48.67
C LEU A 686 19.25 -0.95 49.06
N LEU A 687 20.44 -1.51 49.36
CA LEU A 687 21.65 -0.76 49.57
C LEU A 687 22.07 -0.01 48.30
N ASP A 688 22.00 -0.66 47.16
CA ASP A 688 22.30 -0.02 45.87
C ASP A 688 21.27 1.09 45.57
N GLN A 689 19.99 0.90 45.87
CA GLN A 689 18.96 1.94 45.74
C GLN A 689 19.15 3.10 46.73
N MET A 690 19.63 2.82 47.95
CA MET A 690 19.96 3.86 48.91
C MET A 690 21.09 4.76 48.41
N ASN A 691 22.08 4.20 47.71
CA ASN A 691 23.21 4.96 47.15
C ASN A 691 22.77 5.93 46.06
N VAL A 692 21.70 5.61 45.31
CA VAL A 692 21.06 6.51 44.31
C VAL A 692 19.95 7.37 44.91
N SER A 693 19.96 7.53 46.24
CA SER A 693 19.04 8.42 46.96
C SER A 693 17.57 8.02 46.97
N ALA A 694 17.27 6.71 46.99
CA ALA A 694 15.90 6.18 47.13
C ALA A 694 15.27 6.51 48.49
N PHE A 695 16.09 6.64 49.55
CA PHE A 695 15.61 6.73 50.91
C PHE A 695 16.02 8.05 51.59
N ARG A 696 15.28 8.42 52.64
CA ARG A 696 15.46 9.66 53.40
C ARG A 696 16.79 9.75 54.07
N THR A 697 17.43 8.62 54.39
CA THR A 697 18.73 8.57 55.08
C THR A 697 19.70 7.67 54.34
N LYS A 698 21.00 7.96 54.45
CA LYS A 698 22.08 7.10 53.92
C LYS A 698 22.61 6.11 54.97
N ASN A 699 21.87 5.88 56.05
CA ASN A 699 22.18 4.86 57.05
C ASN A 699 21.27 3.66 56.85
N PRO A 700 21.78 2.47 56.46
CA PRO A 700 20.98 1.29 56.20
C PRO A 700 19.98 0.92 57.31
N LYS A 701 20.41 1.08 58.55
CA LYS A 701 19.57 0.75 59.73
C LYS A 701 18.31 1.61 59.85
N THR A 702 18.26 2.78 59.25
CA THR A 702 17.12 3.70 59.32
C THR A 702 16.48 3.94 57.95
N ALA A 703 17.12 3.47 56.88
CA ALA A 703 16.63 3.60 55.51
C ALA A 703 15.65 2.50 55.13
N TYR A 704 15.96 1.27 55.51
CA TYR A 704 15.11 0.11 55.22
C TYR A 704 15.32 -1.01 56.25
N PHE A 705 14.41 -1.99 56.25
CA PHE A 705 14.64 -3.27 56.91
C PHE A 705 14.11 -4.42 56.07
N VAL A 706 14.71 -5.58 56.19
CA VAL A 706 14.30 -6.83 55.53
C VAL A 706 14.27 -7.91 56.57
N ASP A 707 13.12 -8.54 56.76
CA ASP A 707 12.88 -9.57 57.78
C ASP A 707 12.30 -10.83 57.15
N PHE A 708 13.05 -11.93 57.20
CA PHE A 708 12.65 -13.29 56.81
C PHE A 708 12.91 -14.23 58.02
N SER A 709 12.82 -13.73 59.26
CA SER A 709 13.07 -14.49 60.45
C SER A 709 12.13 -15.65 60.67
N GLU A 710 12.49 -16.55 61.57
CA GLU A 710 11.63 -17.63 62.05
C GLU A 710 10.32 -17.13 62.68
N GLY A 711 10.34 -15.92 63.24
CA GLY A 711 9.12 -15.30 63.79
C GLY A 711 8.04 -15.08 62.73
N LEU A 712 8.43 -14.75 61.48
CA LEU A 712 7.51 -14.66 60.34
C LEU A 712 7.29 -16.01 59.64
N ASN A 713 8.19 -16.96 59.82
CA ASN A 713 8.15 -18.27 59.15
C ASN A 713 8.16 -19.42 60.21
N PRO A 714 7.15 -19.47 61.10
CA PRO A 714 7.00 -20.56 62.02
C PRO A 714 6.70 -21.88 61.28
N PRO A 715 6.88 -23.04 61.95
CA PRO A 715 6.64 -24.35 61.30
C PRO A 715 5.31 -24.45 60.56
N SER A 716 4.23 -23.83 61.04
CA SER A 716 2.92 -23.80 60.38
C SER A 716 2.93 -23.13 59.01
N VAL A 717 3.70 -22.03 58.83
CA VAL A 717 3.85 -21.31 57.57
C VAL A 717 4.72 -22.14 56.60
N VAL A 718 5.81 -22.75 57.12
CA VAL A 718 6.68 -23.61 56.33
C VAL A 718 5.94 -24.87 55.86
N PHE A 719 5.14 -25.52 56.73
CA PHE A 719 4.29 -26.66 56.36
C PHE A 719 3.18 -26.31 55.33
N ALA A 720 2.73 -25.05 55.32
CA ALA A 720 1.81 -24.56 54.29
C ALA A 720 2.54 -24.23 52.95
N GLY A 721 3.83 -24.48 52.84
CA GLY A 721 4.62 -24.22 51.64
C GLY A 721 4.87 -22.70 51.40
N GLN A 722 4.75 -21.88 52.43
CA GLN A 722 4.86 -20.42 52.32
C GLN A 722 6.22 -19.93 52.84
N LEU A 723 6.79 -18.92 52.19
CA LEU A 723 7.91 -18.12 52.64
C LEU A 723 7.45 -16.67 52.75
N ILE A 724 7.40 -16.14 53.99
CA ILE A 724 6.94 -14.79 54.27
C ILE A 724 8.10 -13.90 54.63
N GLY A 725 8.20 -12.76 53.91
CA GLY A 725 9.13 -11.69 54.17
C GLY A 725 8.45 -10.35 54.44
N ARG A 726 9.03 -9.52 55.28
CA ARG A 726 8.58 -8.16 55.54
C ARG A 726 9.71 -7.19 55.15
N ILE A 727 9.38 -6.23 54.28
CA ILE A 727 10.29 -5.19 53.82
C ILE A 727 9.69 -3.83 54.24
N GLY A 728 10.47 -2.98 54.92
CA GLY A 728 10.05 -1.61 55.23
C GLY A 728 11.00 -0.61 54.62
N LEU A 729 10.45 0.48 54.09
CA LEU A 729 11.18 1.48 53.30
C LEU A 729 10.89 2.88 53.90
N ALA A 730 11.94 3.65 54.14
CA ALA A 730 11.86 5.06 54.58
C ALA A 730 12.06 5.98 53.35
N THR A 731 10.99 6.16 52.54
CA THR A 731 11.02 6.93 51.30
C THR A 731 11.33 8.42 51.51
N GLN A 732 11.81 9.09 50.44
CA GLN A 732 11.98 10.54 50.42
C GLN A 732 10.65 11.23 50.08
N LYS A 733 10.43 12.40 50.72
CA LYS A 733 9.27 13.24 50.42
C LYS A 733 9.72 14.52 49.70
N PRO A 734 9.02 14.95 48.66
CA PRO A 734 9.30 16.20 47.98
C PRO A 734 9.02 17.40 48.88
N ALA A 735 9.75 18.51 48.70
CA ALA A 735 9.44 19.78 49.30
C ALA A 735 8.36 20.48 48.44
N GLU A 736 7.11 20.41 48.86
CA GLU A 736 5.99 21.06 48.15
C GLU A 736 5.88 22.55 48.49
N PHE A 737 6.22 22.93 49.74
CA PHE A 737 6.08 24.30 50.22
C PHE A 737 7.43 24.80 50.74
N ILE A 738 7.87 25.94 50.20
CA ILE A 738 9.10 26.64 50.67
C ILE A 738 8.63 27.91 51.38
N ILE A 739 8.83 27.98 52.67
CA ILE A 739 8.47 29.14 53.49
C ILE A 739 9.75 29.89 53.88
N LEU A 740 9.92 31.07 53.31
CA LEU A 740 11.02 31.96 53.64
C LEU A 740 10.54 33.01 54.65
N LYS A 741 11.16 33.05 55.82
CA LYS A 741 10.87 34.04 56.82
C LYS A 741 12.00 35.05 56.85
N PHE A 742 11.70 36.26 56.44
CA PHE A 742 12.63 37.38 56.54
C PHE A 742 12.29 38.18 57.82
N THR A 743 13.26 38.39 58.71
CA THR A 743 13.13 39.23 59.87
C THR A 743 14.18 40.32 59.80
N GLN A 744 13.82 41.54 60.16
CA GLN A 744 14.77 42.62 60.29
C GLN A 744 15.43 42.45 61.69
N ASP A 745 16.63 41.88 61.76
CA ASP A 745 17.39 41.78 62.96
C ASP A 745 18.55 42.83 62.91
N THR A 746 18.37 43.93 63.58
CA THR A 746 19.37 45.02 63.67
C THR A 746 20.56 44.66 64.52
N ARG A 747 20.47 43.59 65.33
CA ARG A 747 21.57 43.13 66.22
C ARG A 747 22.77 42.51 65.49
N ALA A 748 22.50 41.89 64.32
CA ALA A 748 23.57 41.35 63.48
C ALA A 748 24.46 42.46 62.89
N LEU A 749 23.86 43.59 62.53
CA LEU A 749 24.62 44.77 62.05
C LEU A 749 25.44 45.42 63.14
N GLU A 750 24.93 45.45 64.40
CA GLU A 750 25.67 45.98 65.54
C GLU A 750 26.86 45.10 65.92
N GLN A 751 26.80 43.78 65.72
CA GLN A 751 27.92 42.86 65.92
C GLN A 751 28.98 42.93 64.82
N GLU A 752 28.64 43.32 63.59
CA GLU A 752 29.61 43.52 62.51
C GLU A 752 30.32 44.90 62.61
N LEU A 753 29.73 45.84 63.31
CA LEU A 753 30.27 47.21 63.50
C LEU A 753 30.99 47.39 64.78
N ALA A 754 31.02 46.40 65.70
CA ALA A 754 31.74 46.36 66.93
C ALA A 754 33.02 45.48 66.84
#